data_d4a1314adb6bfdda5427fb621a8c3a0d
#
_entry.id   d4a1314adb6bfdda5427fb621a8c3a0d
#
_cell.length_a   1.000
_cell.length_b   1.000
_cell.length_c   1.000
_cell.angle_alpha   90.00
_cell.angle_beta   90.00
_cell.angle_gamma   90.00
#
_symmetry.space_group_name_H-M   'P 1'
#
loop_
_entity.id
_entity.type
_entity.pdbx_description
1 polymer ?
#
loop_
_entity_poly.entity_id
_entity_poly.type
_entity_poly.pdbx_seq_one_letter_code
_entity_poly.pdbx_strand_id
1 'polypeptide(L)'
;MAKPNIPNQKKKYQELNSRLNRYVALVEQIYDTLNLEAAKIALNTEYDADSGTVFKFSDYPQTKKSIADIQAQFVDDIRSVIYRGTSDEWKNSNEVQDLMADKVLKAYTATIDKEKYKVLYQTNSDALKAFQNRRDRGFDVSAKLWQQSTVYKEELEAAISCAIQKGTSAVALSKQISKHLLDFPSLQKDYKEKYGSAEHLKDCEYRSIRLARSEINMAYRTAENERWKQMDFVVGYEIKRSGREFPCTVCESLAGKYPKDFTWVGWHPNCYSDDSEVLTNRGWKLFKDVFDDDLILSLNPTNRTPEWVESTNRQCYRYNGDMIHFFNKSLDCLVTPEHNMVYLNKNDGRIKNCQAKEYTKGKGAFYRGCEYESEDVAFYEIDNIKIPFDLFCEFMGYWLSDGSTMGNAGVVISQQEGEPARDRIVNCVKRIGFEPHLDKQEVAFYSTPIRNYLKIFGKCSHKFIPSAIKNASVRQIRIFLNAFMLCDGYRQPCKSFVGNHGTEFKSDKDEILYFTVSERMAGDLSELILKSGNRPSFSVNKAGVLHKSNGSIITSNYDCYSIRECYSVTSTVFHKEIQHYDGFVYDLTLEKNHIMYIRRNGKCFWGSNCRCYKIPILKTEEEFWAWDGRSEASTESVNKVKDVPDSFKKWVLDNQRRIDNAKKRDTLPYFLKDNPSFLKEDKNIY
;
A
#
# COMPACT_ATOMS: atom_id res chain seq x y z
N MET A 1 23.98 20.03 32.58
CA MET A 1 24.87 19.84 31.41
C MET A 1 24.09 19.39 30.20
N ALA A 2 24.48 19.84 29.03
CA ALA A 2 23.70 19.57 27.81
C ALA A 2 23.90 18.12 27.33
N LYS A 3 22.81 17.37 27.13
CA LYS A 3 22.87 16.03 26.51
C LYS A 3 23.51 16.12 25.12
N PRO A 4 24.35 15.16 24.71
CA PRO A 4 24.87 15.11 23.34
C PRO A 4 23.76 15.21 22.30
N ASN A 5 23.90 16.10 21.33
CA ASN A 5 22.93 16.25 20.24
C ASN A 5 23.19 15.17 19.18
N ILE A 6 22.77 13.94 19.48
CA ILE A 6 22.92 12.78 18.58
C ILE A 6 22.06 12.89 17.32
N PRO A 7 22.39 12.17 16.24
CA PRO A 7 21.59 12.15 15.00
C PRO A 7 20.12 11.77 15.25
N ASN A 8 19.21 12.44 14.59
CA ASN A 8 17.77 12.13 14.68
C ASN A 8 17.47 10.80 13.98
N GLN A 9 17.31 9.75 14.77
CA GLN A 9 17.10 8.39 14.24
C GLN A 9 15.84 8.28 13.37
N LYS A 10 14.75 8.98 13.73
CA LYS A 10 13.51 8.99 12.90
C LYS A 10 13.80 9.50 11.48
N LYS A 11 14.55 10.62 11.38
CA LYS A 11 14.94 11.19 10.08
C LYS A 11 15.86 10.25 9.29
N LYS A 12 16.79 9.58 9.97
CA LYS A 12 17.72 8.64 9.33
C LYS A 12 17.02 7.42 8.74
N TYR A 13 15.98 6.91 9.38
CA TYR A 13 15.15 5.85 8.79
C TYR A 13 14.29 6.34 7.61
N GLN A 14 13.85 7.60 7.58
CA GLN A 14 13.19 8.20 6.41
C GLN A 14 14.16 8.30 5.21
N GLU A 15 15.39 8.78 5.44
CA GLU A 15 16.44 8.83 4.43
C GLU A 15 16.78 7.44 3.87
N LEU A 16 16.82 6.40 4.71
CA LEU A 16 17.00 5.00 4.29
C LEU A 16 15.91 4.58 3.30
N ASN A 17 14.64 4.87 3.60
CA ASN A 17 13.54 4.48 2.71
C ASN A 17 13.64 5.11 1.32
N SER A 18 14.02 6.40 1.25
CA SER A 18 14.24 7.09 -0.03
C SER A 18 15.38 6.44 -0.85
N ARG A 19 16.41 5.91 -0.17
CA ARG A 19 17.49 5.17 -0.85
C ARG A 19 17.05 3.79 -1.32
N LEU A 20 16.20 3.09 -0.55
CA LEU A 20 15.66 1.78 -0.93
C LEU A 20 14.90 1.83 -2.25
N ASN A 21 14.20 2.93 -2.55
CA ASN A 21 13.47 3.12 -3.80
C ASN A 21 14.40 3.15 -5.03
N ARG A 22 15.63 3.67 -4.89
CA ARG A 22 16.62 3.64 -5.98
C ARG A 22 17.05 2.21 -6.33
N TYR A 23 17.18 1.33 -5.35
CA TYR A 23 17.50 -0.08 -5.60
C TYR A 23 16.32 -0.81 -6.24
N VAL A 24 15.09 -0.45 -5.91
CA VAL A 24 13.88 -0.96 -6.60
C VAL A 24 13.92 -0.61 -8.07
N ALA A 25 14.15 0.66 -8.41
CA ALA A 25 14.24 1.11 -9.80
C ALA A 25 15.34 0.38 -10.60
N LEU A 26 16.45 0.00 -9.95
CA LEU A 26 17.48 -0.82 -10.60
C LEU A 26 16.99 -2.24 -10.91
N VAL A 27 16.21 -2.85 -10.04
CA VAL A 27 15.60 -4.17 -10.29
C VAL A 27 14.61 -4.08 -11.46
N GLU A 28 13.76 -3.06 -11.49
CA GLU A 28 12.80 -2.81 -12.60
C GLU A 28 13.54 -2.66 -13.95
N GLN A 29 14.66 -1.92 -14.00
CA GLN A 29 15.48 -1.80 -15.21
C GLN A 29 16.08 -3.12 -15.68
N ILE A 30 16.43 -4.03 -14.76
CA ILE A 30 16.90 -5.38 -15.11
C ILE A 30 15.78 -6.14 -15.82
N TYR A 31 14.55 -6.10 -15.28
CA TYR A 31 13.40 -6.72 -15.94
C TYR A 31 13.15 -6.18 -17.33
N ASP A 32 13.17 -4.87 -17.54
CA ASP A 32 12.99 -4.24 -18.86
C ASP A 32 14.06 -4.72 -19.86
N THR A 33 15.31 -4.84 -19.43
CA THR A 33 16.40 -5.33 -20.26
C THR A 33 16.19 -6.79 -20.66
N LEU A 34 15.90 -7.65 -19.70
CA LEU A 34 15.69 -9.09 -19.92
C LEU A 34 14.42 -9.37 -20.74
N ASN A 35 13.36 -8.58 -20.53
CA ASN A 35 12.13 -8.66 -21.34
C ASN A 35 12.38 -8.32 -22.80
N LEU A 36 13.27 -7.35 -23.09
CA LEU A 36 13.67 -7.03 -24.45
C LEU A 36 14.44 -8.18 -25.12
N GLU A 37 15.34 -8.82 -24.38
CA GLU A 37 16.08 -9.97 -24.87
C GLU A 37 15.17 -11.18 -25.10
N ALA A 38 14.27 -11.46 -24.18
CA ALA A 38 13.26 -12.51 -24.32
C ALA A 38 12.35 -12.27 -25.55
N ALA A 39 11.94 -11.02 -25.78
CA ALA A 39 11.15 -10.65 -26.96
C ALA A 39 11.92 -10.91 -28.26
N LYS A 40 13.21 -10.57 -28.33
CA LYS A 40 14.06 -10.86 -29.50
C LYS A 40 14.14 -12.37 -29.77
N ILE A 41 14.32 -13.16 -28.72
CA ILE A 41 14.41 -14.63 -28.83
C ILE A 41 13.09 -15.19 -29.32
N ALA A 42 11.95 -14.78 -28.74
CA ALA A 42 10.63 -15.27 -29.11
C ALA A 42 10.27 -14.98 -30.58
N LEU A 43 10.61 -13.77 -31.07
CA LEU A 43 10.33 -13.41 -32.48
C LEU A 43 11.18 -14.15 -33.49
N ASN A 44 12.28 -14.78 -33.08
CA ASN A 44 13.12 -15.63 -33.95
C ASN A 44 12.65 -17.10 -33.95
N THR A 45 11.50 -17.39 -33.30
CA THR A 45 10.87 -18.73 -33.33
C THR A 45 9.78 -18.79 -34.39
N GLU A 46 9.40 -19.99 -34.80
CA GLU A 46 8.28 -20.24 -35.70
C GLU A 46 6.94 -20.39 -34.93
N TYR A 47 6.80 -19.69 -33.79
CA TYR A 47 5.59 -19.77 -32.98
C TYR A 47 4.39 -19.16 -33.71
N ASP A 48 3.33 -19.96 -33.82
CA ASP A 48 2.05 -19.53 -34.36
C ASP A 48 1.14 -19.05 -33.22
N ALA A 49 0.91 -17.75 -33.15
CA ALA A 49 0.07 -17.10 -32.12
C ALA A 49 -1.41 -17.53 -32.20
N ASP A 50 -1.87 -18.01 -33.38
CA ASP A 50 -3.26 -18.42 -33.61
C ASP A 50 -3.47 -19.92 -33.33
N SER A 51 -2.43 -20.66 -33.00
CA SER A 51 -2.50 -22.12 -32.73
C SER A 51 -3.28 -22.50 -31.47
N GLY A 52 -3.58 -21.54 -30.59
CA GLY A 52 -4.19 -21.80 -29.27
C GLY A 52 -3.26 -22.51 -28.29
N THR A 53 -1.99 -22.72 -28.62
CA THR A 53 -0.98 -23.34 -27.75
C THR A 53 -0.19 -22.28 -27.00
N VAL A 54 0.28 -22.62 -25.79
CA VAL A 54 1.16 -21.73 -24.99
C VAL A 54 2.54 -21.71 -25.59
N PHE A 55 3.13 -20.52 -25.77
CA PHE A 55 4.54 -20.39 -26.10
C PHE A 55 5.41 -20.94 -24.97
N LYS A 56 6.34 -21.82 -25.30
CA LYS A 56 7.35 -22.33 -24.37
C LYS A 56 8.72 -22.33 -25.01
N PHE A 57 9.71 -21.73 -24.37
CA PHE A 57 11.08 -21.74 -24.87
C PHE A 57 11.63 -23.17 -25.05
N SER A 58 11.18 -24.13 -24.24
CA SER A 58 11.60 -25.53 -24.34
C SER A 58 11.21 -26.21 -25.63
N ASP A 59 10.20 -25.72 -26.32
CA ASP A 59 9.68 -26.31 -27.57
C ASP A 59 10.54 -25.95 -28.77
N TYR A 60 11.47 -25.00 -28.61
CA TYR A 60 12.39 -24.52 -29.65
C TYR A 60 13.83 -24.79 -29.24
N PRO A 61 14.49 -25.78 -29.84
CA PRO A 61 15.88 -26.17 -29.48
C PRO A 61 16.87 -25.01 -29.49
N GLN A 62 16.74 -24.08 -30.44
CA GLN A 62 17.57 -22.90 -30.61
C GLN A 62 17.47 -21.88 -29.47
N THR A 63 16.35 -21.87 -28.73
CA THR A 63 16.14 -20.92 -27.64
C THR A 63 16.59 -21.44 -26.26
N LYS A 64 16.82 -22.75 -26.15
CA LYS A 64 17.10 -23.42 -24.88
C LYS A 64 18.33 -22.86 -24.15
N LYS A 65 19.41 -22.57 -24.93
CA LYS A 65 20.62 -21.95 -24.35
C LYS A 65 20.33 -20.50 -23.96
N SER A 66 19.71 -19.74 -24.84
CA SER A 66 19.46 -18.31 -24.65
C SER A 66 18.54 -18.03 -23.44
N ILE A 67 17.54 -18.88 -23.18
CA ILE A 67 16.69 -18.73 -21.99
C ILE A 67 17.43 -19.10 -20.70
N ALA A 68 18.33 -20.07 -20.74
CA ALA A 68 19.19 -20.39 -19.61
C ALA A 68 20.15 -19.22 -19.29
N ASP A 69 20.69 -18.57 -20.32
CA ASP A 69 21.53 -17.37 -20.18
C ASP A 69 20.72 -16.21 -19.57
N ILE A 70 19.47 -15.97 -19.99
CA ILE A 70 18.56 -14.99 -19.37
C ILE A 70 18.32 -15.31 -17.90
N GLN A 71 18.05 -16.58 -17.54
CA GLN A 71 17.86 -16.98 -16.14
C GLN A 71 19.13 -16.77 -15.30
N ALA A 72 20.29 -17.07 -15.83
CA ALA A 72 21.57 -16.82 -15.16
C ALA A 72 21.81 -15.32 -14.96
N GLN A 73 21.59 -14.53 -16.00
CA GLN A 73 21.72 -13.07 -15.96
C GLN A 73 20.74 -12.45 -14.94
N PHE A 74 19.48 -12.90 -14.93
CA PHE A 74 18.47 -12.51 -13.92
C PHE A 74 19.02 -12.70 -12.50
N VAL A 75 19.56 -13.88 -12.20
CA VAL A 75 20.12 -14.18 -10.88
C VAL A 75 21.32 -13.29 -10.56
N ASP A 76 22.25 -13.13 -11.49
CA ASP A 76 23.49 -12.40 -11.28
C ASP A 76 23.25 -10.89 -11.13
N ASP A 77 22.38 -10.31 -11.96
CA ASP A 77 22.10 -8.87 -11.95
C ASP A 77 21.33 -8.48 -10.67
N ILE A 78 20.26 -9.20 -10.31
CA ILE A 78 19.50 -8.90 -9.09
C ILE A 78 20.35 -9.18 -7.84
N ARG A 79 21.13 -10.25 -7.82
CA ARG A 79 22.09 -10.52 -6.73
C ARG A 79 23.08 -9.37 -6.57
N SER A 80 23.59 -8.84 -7.69
CA SER A 80 24.51 -7.70 -7.68
C SER A 80 23.88 -6.46 -7.07
N VAL A 81 22.62 -6.14 -7.41
CA VAL A 81 21.87 -5.03 -6.80
C VAL A 81 21.71 -5.25 -5.29
N ILE A 82 21.35 -6.46 -4.85
CA ILE A 82 21.18 -6.78 -3.44
C ILE A 82 22.50 -6.66 -2.69
N TYR A 83 23.58 -7.23 -3.18
CA TYR A 83 24.89 -7.21 -2.51
C TYR A 83 25.48 -5.80 -2.47
N ARG A 84 25.36 -5.05 -3.55
CA ARG A 84 25.75 -3.65 -3.57
C ARG A 84 24.90 -2.84 -2.60
N GLY A 85 23.56 -2.96 -2.64
CA GLY A 85 22.66 -2.23 -1.76
C GLY A 85 22.88 -2.58 -0.28
N THR A 86 23.13 -3.85 0.06
CA THR A 86 23.45 -4.25 1.45
C THR A 86 24.77 -3.66 1.89
N SER A 87 25.79 -3.59 1.03
CA SER A 87 27.08 -2.98 1.33
C SER A 87 26.98 -1.46 1.50
N ASP A 88 26.27 -0.79 0.59
CA ASP A 88 26.08 0.66 0.63
C ASP A 88 25.29 1.07 1.89
N GLU A 89 24.22 0.36 2.23
CA GLU A 89 23.41 0.68 3.39
C GLU A 89 24.08 0.28 4.71
N TRP A 90 24.95 -0.73 4.71
CA TRP A 90 25.84 -1.01 5.82
C TRP A 90 26.79 0.16 6.07
N LYS A 91 27.40 0.69 5.01
CA LYS A 91 28.27 1.86 5.09
C LYS A 91 27.52 3.09 5.57
N ASN A 92 26.36 3.41 4.98
CA ASN A 92 25.51 4.53 5.38
C ASN A 92 25.13 4.45 6.87
N SER A 93 24.81 3.25 7.38
CA SER A 93 24.54 3.03 8.79
C SER A 93 25.76 3.34 9.65
N ASN A 94 26.94 2.85 9.25
CA ASN A 94 28.19 3.14 9.96
C ASN A 94 28.50 4.64 10.00
N GLU A 95 28.33 5.37 8.91
CA GLU A 95 28.52 6.83 8.87
C GLU A 95 27.61 7.58 9.85
N VAL A 96 26.36 7.14 10.03
CA VAL A 96 25.46 7.68 11.05
C VAL A 96 25.99 7.40 12.45
N GLN A 97 26.57 6.21 12.68
CA GLN A 97 27.13 5.85 13.97
C GLN A 97 28.45 6.59 14.23
N ASP A 98 29.28 6.82 13.21
CA ASP A 98 30.48 7.66 13.31
C ASP A 98 30.09 9.09 13.71
N LEU A 99 29.08 9.67 13.07
CA LEU A 99 28.56 10.99 13.44
C LEU A 99 28.02 11.01 14.89
N MET A 100 27.41 9.92 15.35
CA MET A 100 26.97 9.79 16.74
C MET A 100 28.16 9.77 17.69
N ALA A 101 29.20 8.98 17.39
CA ALA A 101 30.43 8.90 18.17
C ALA A 101 31.12 10.28 18.25
N ASP A 102 31.28 10.95 17.11
CA ASP A 102 31.86 12.30 17.04
C ASP A 102 31.09 13.31 17.93
N LYS A 103 29.77 13.27 17.91
CA LYS A 103 28.93 14.18 18.71
C LYS A 103 29.00 13.89 20.20
N VAL A 104 29.08 12.62 20.59
CA VAL A 104 29.25 12.22 22.00
C VAL A 104 30.63 12.59 22.47
N LEU A 105 31.70 12.26 21.72
CA LEU A 105 33.06 12.63 22.05
C LEU A 105 33.22 14.15 22.16
N LYS A 106 32.69 14.91 21.20
CA LYS A 106 32.75 16.38 21.25
C LYS A 106 32.02 16.96 22.46
N ALA A 107 30.93 16.35 22.89
CA ALA A 107 30.17 16.80 24.06
C ALA A 107 30.88 16.50 25.37
N TYR A 108 31.58 15.37 25.48
CA TYR A 108 32.19 14.86 26.70
C TYR A 108 33.72 15.05 26.74
N THR A 109 34.35 15.29 25.59
CA THR A 109 35.80 15.53 25.50
C THR A 109 36.02 16.79 24.68
N ALA A 110 36.90 17.65 25.07
CA ALA A 110 37.20 18.88 24.32
C ALA A 110 37.79 18.62 22.91
N THR A 111 38.36 17.44 22.68
CA THR A 111 39.03 17.04 21.44
C THR A 111 38.62 15.62 21.03
N ILE A 112 38.49 15.37 19.71
CA ILE A 112 38.23 14.05 19.13
C ILE A 112 39.57 13.42 18.75
N ASP A 113 40.01 12.41 19.49
CA ASP A 113 41.17 11.57 19.15
C ASP A 113 40.67 10.22 18.58
N LYS A 114 40.63 10.10 17.27
CA LYS A 114 40.13 8.89 16.59
C LYS A 114 41.04 7.67 16.80
N GLU A 115 42.33 7.86 17.00
CA GLU A 115 43.24 6.74 17.26
C GLU A 115 42.99 6.16 18.67
N LYS A 116 42.79 7.02 19.67
CA LYS A 116 42.43 6.59 21.03
C LYS A 116 41.09 5.81 21.03
N TYR A 117 40.12 6.26 20.24
CA TYR A 117 38.78 5.71 20.21
C TYR A 117 38.48 4.87 18.95
N LYS A 118 39.50 4.32 18.29
CA LYS A 118 39.37 3.57 17.02
C LYS A 118 38.31 2.44 17.05
N VAL A 119 38.09 1.83 18.22
CA VAL A 119 37.04 0.79 18.38
C VAL A 119 35.64 1.33 18.09
N LEU A 120 35.41 2.63 18.37
CA LEU A 120 34.11 3.25 18.10
C LEU A 120 33.81 3.46 16.59
N TYR A 121 34.82 3.32 15.72
CA TYR A 121 34.75 3.60 14.29
C TYR A 121 34.93 2.35 13.42
N GLN A 122 34.79 1.15 14.01
CA GLN A 122 34.92 -0.12 13.26
C GLN A 122 33.69 -0.37 12.39
N THR A 123 33.91 -0.67 11.11
CA THR A 123 32.84 -0.88 10.13
C THR A 123 32.26 -2.30 10.11
N ASN A 124 32.87 -3.25 10.84
CA ASN A 124 32.41 -4.65 10.98
C ASN A 124 32.24 -5.36 9.64
N SER A 125 33.24 -5.30 8.77
CA SER A 125 33.20 -5.92 7.44
C SER A 125 32.93 -7.43 7.47
N ASP A 126 33.40 -8.13 8.49
CA ASP A 126 33.16 -9.57 8.63
C ASP A 126 31.71 -9.87 9.00
N ALA A 127 31.09 -9.01 9.83
CA ALA A 127 29.66 -9.11 10.11
C ALA A 127 28.81 -8.83 8.86
N LEU A 128 29.23 -7.91 7.98
CA LEU A 128 28.58 -7.72 6.69
C LEU A 128 28.67 -8.96 5.81
N LYS A 129 29.86 -9.58 5.71
CA LYS A 129 30.04 -10.83 4.95
C LYS A 129 29.17 -11.95 5.52
N ALA A 130 29.13 -12.11 6.84
CA ALA A 130 28.29 -13.08 7.50
C ALA A 130 26.80 -12.82 7.24
N PHE A 131 26.39 -11.56 7.24
CA PHE A 131 25.03 -11.14 6.91
C PHE A 131 24.68 -11.51 5.45
N GLN A 132 25.53 -11.18 4.48
CA GLN A 132 25.28 -11.46 3.06
C GLN A 132 25.24 -12.96 2.73
N ASN A 133 26.00 -13.78 3.47
CA ASN A 133 26.07 -15.24 3.27
C ASN A 133 25.11 -16.04 4.19
N ARG A 134 24.27 -15.36 4.98
CA ARG A 134 23.34 -16.04 5.87
C ARG A 134 22.29 -16.83 5.11
N ARG A 135 21.86 -17.92 5.70
CA ARG A 135 20.75 -18.73 5.21
C ARG A 135 19.48 -18.47 6.02
N ASP A 136 18.38 -18.30 5.32
CA ASP A 136 17.06 -18.24 5.89
C ASP A 136 16.24 -19.41 5.35
N ARG A 137 15.74 -20.28 6.24
CA ARG A 137 15.05 -21.53 5.88
C ARG A 137 15.88 -22.43 4.95
N GLY A 138 17.18 -22.48 5.16
CA GLY A 138 18.12 -23.26 4.36
C GLY A 138 18.57 -22.63 3.04
N PHE A 139 18.00 -21.50 2.64
CA PHE A 139 18.30 -20.82 1.39
C PHE A 139 19.05 -19.49 1.62
N ASP A 140 20.12 -19.27 0.89
CA ASP A 140 20.76 -17.96 0.74
C ASP A 140 20.05 -17.11 -0.35
N VAL A 141 20.52 -15.89 -0.55
CA VAL A 141 19.96 -14.98 -1.55
C VAL A 141 20.04 -15.57 -2.96
N SER A 142 21.17 -16.21 -3.32
CA SER A 142 21.34 -16.81 -4.64
C SER A 142 20.36 -17.95 -4.88
N ALA A 143 20.18 -18.85 -3.92
CA ALA A 143 19.22 -19.95 -4.04
C ALA A 143 17.77 -19.46 -4.17
N LYS A 144 17.41 -18.40 -3.44
CA LYS A 144 16.09 -17.74 -3.57
C LYS A 144 15.90 -17.15 -4.96
N LEU A 145 16.92 -16.50 -5.53
CA LEU A 145 16.88 -15.92 -6.88
C LEU A 145 16.80 -16.99 -7.97
N TRP A 146 17.49 -18.13 -7.81
CA TRP A 146 17.35 -19.25 -8.75
C TRP A 146 15.93 -19.81 -8.80
N GLN A 147 15.25 -19.93 -7.65
CA GLN A 147 13.84 -20.31 -7.63
C GLN A 147 12.97 -19.27 -8.34
N GLN A 148 13.25 -17.98 -8.15
CA GLN A 148 12.52 -16.90 -8.81
C GLN A 148 12.78 -16.87 -10.32
N SER A 149 13.97 -17.18 -10.80
CA SER A 149 14.28 -17.20 -12.23
C SER A 149 13.47 -18.25 -13.00
N THR A 150 13.13 -19.36 -12.35
CA THR A 150 12.24 -20.37 -12.93
C THR A 150 10.81 -19.81 -13.08
N VAL A 151 10.31 -19.16 -12.04
CA VAL A 151 8.99 -18.49 -12.10
C VAL A 151 8.98 -17.37 -13.14
N TYR A 152 10.04 -16.57 -13.22
CA TYR A 152 10.20 -15.52 -14.22
C TYR A 152 10.12 -16.08 -15.66
N LYS A 153 10.78 -17.20 -15.92
CA LYS A 153 10.70 -17.88 -17.22
C LYS A 153 9.24 -18.26 -17.55
N GLU A 154 8.51 -18.84 -16.61
CA GLU A 154 7.11 -19.24 -16.79
C GLU A 154 6.22 -18.03 -17.07
N GLU A 155 6.44 -16.93 -16.40
CA GLU A 155 5.72 -15.66 -16.59
C GLU A 155 6.09 -14.97 -17.90
N LEU A 156 7.34 -15.04 -18.34
CA LEU A 156 7.76 -14.61 -19.68
C LEU A 156 7.04 -15.41 -20.77
N GLU A 157 6.99 -16.73 -20.64
CA GLU A 157 6.27 -17.61 -21.57
C GLU A 157 4.78 -17.25 -21.64
N ALA A 158 4.16 -16.98 -20.50
CA ALA A 158 2.77 -16.55 -20.41
C ALA A 158 2.55 -15.16 -21.06
N ALA A 159 3.40 -14.18 -20.73
CA ALA A 159 3.31 -12.83 -21.26
C ALA A 159 3.54 -12.78 -22.78
N ILE A 160 4.51 -13.55 -23.29
CA ILE A 160 4.75 -13.71 -24.73
C ILE A 160 3.53 -14.32 -25.39
N SER A 161 2.97 -15.39 -24.84
CA SER A 161 1.78 -16.06 -25.38
C SER A 161 0.56 -15.15 -25.48
N CYS A 162 0.41 -14.21 -24.55
CA CYS A 162 -0.68 -13.22 -24.58
C CYS A 162 -0.41 -12.04 -25.53
N ALA A 163 0.85 -11.64 -25.68
CA ALA A 163 1.25 -10.40 -26.35
C ALA A 163 1.73 -10.55 -27.79
N ILE A 164 2.26 -11.71 -28.19
CA ILE A 164 2.89 -11.89 -29.51
C ILE A 164 1.85 -11.84 -30.61
N GLN A 165 2.13 -11.04 -31.64
CA GLN A 165 1.32 -10.91 -32.83
C GLN A 165 2.22 -10.91 -34.06
N LYS A 166 1.69 -11.39 -35.20
CA LYS A 166 2.45 -11.43 -36.44
C LYS A 166 2.87 -10.02 -36.89
N GLY A 167 4.16 -9.83 -37.13
CA GLY A 167 4.73 -8.54 -37.58
C GLY A 167 5.06 -7.55 -36.44
N THR A 168 4.94 -7.96 -35.17
CA THR A 168 5.33 -7.13 -34.02
C THR A 168 6.86 -7.00 -33.94
N SER A 169 7.38 -5.78 -33.71
CA SER A 169 8.81 -5.58 -33.45
C SER A 169 9.22 -6.02 -32.04
N ALA A 170 10.51 -6.35 -31.85
CA ALA A 170 11.03 -6.75 -30.54
C ALA A 170 10.79 -5.69 -29.45
N VAL A 171 10.93 -4.41 -29.80
CA VAL A 171 10.67 -3.31 -28.86
C VAL A 171 9.18 -3.20 -28.51
N ALA A 172 8.30 -3.41 -29.48
CA ALA A 172 6.85 -3.37 -29.21
C ALA A 172 6.42 -4.57 -28.36
N LEU A 173 6.91 -5.78 -28.67
CA LEU A 173 6.63 -6.98 -27.89
C LEU A 173 7.19 -6.87 -26.47
N SER A 174 8.42 -6.37 -26.31
CA SER A 174 9.02 -6.15 -24.98
C SER A 174 8.18 -5.21 -24.11
N LYS A 175 7.68 -4.09 -24.67
CA LYS A 175 6.80 -3.18 -23.94
C LYS A 175 5.48 -3.84 -23.49
N GLN A 176 4.95 -4.74 -24.32
CA GLN A 176 3.74 -5.50 -23.95
C GLN A 176 4.05 -6.55 -22.87
N ILE A 177 5.19 -7.24 -22.97
CA ILE A 177 5.68 -8.16 -21.94
C ILE A 177 5.87 -7.41 -20.60
N SER A 178 6.62 -6.30 -20.59
CA SER A 178 6.81 -5.48 -19.37
C SER A 178 5.48 -5.00 -18.81
N LYS A 179 4.54 -4.56 -19.66
CA LYS A 179 3.21 -4.17 -19.20
C LYS A 179 2.45 -5.32 -18.54
N HIS A 180 2.49 -6.53 -19.10
CA HIS A 180 1.86 -7.71 -18.52
C HIS A 180 2.50 -8.14 -17.20
N LEU A 181 3.83 -8.07 -17.08
CA LEU A 181 4.54 -8.41 -15.84
C LEU A 181 4.31 -7.37 -14.75
N LEU A 182 4.25 -6.07 -15.09
CA LEU A 182 3.90 -5.00 -14.15
C LEU A 182 2.44 -5.03 -13.72
N ASP A 183 1.52 -5.42 -14.62
CA ASP A 183 0.10 -5.61 -14.33
C ASP A 183 -0.22 -7.11 -14.28
N PHE A 184 0.35 -7.77 -13.29
CA PHE A 184 0.22 -9.20 -13.10
C PHE A 184 -1.23 -9.72 -13.04
N PRO A 185 -2.21 -9.02 -12.43
CA PRO A 185 -3.61 -9.40 -12.52
C PRO A 185 -4.15 -9.43 -13.96
N SER A 186 -3.75 -8.47 -14.81
CA SER A 186 -4.10 -8.49 -16.23
C SER A 186 -3.46 -9.68 -16.95
N LEU A 187 -2.19 -10.00 -16.69
CA LEU A 187 -1.55 -11.19 -17.22
C LEU A 187 -2.31 -12.46 -16.83
N GLN A 188 -2.63 -12.62 -15.54
CA GLN A 188 -3.38 -13.78 -15.05
C GLN A 188 -4.76 -13.90 -15.73
N LYS A 189 -5.45 -12.77 -15.91
CA LYS A 189 -6.76 -12.72 -16.56
C LYS A 189 -6.65 -13.14 -18.03
N ASP A 190 -5.80 -12.47 -18.82
CA ASP A 190 -5.63 -12.70 -20.24
C ASP A 190 -5.15 -14.12 -20.53
N TYR A 191 -4.22 -14.62 -19.73
CA TYR A 191 -3.73 -15.99 -19.81
C TYR A 191 -4.81 -17.01 -19.48
N LYS A 192 -5.61 -16.78 -18.43
CA LYS A 192 -6.72 -17.65 -18.04
C LYS A 192 -7.82 -17.68 -19.12
N GLU A 193 -8.15 -16.54 -19.71
CA GLU A 193 -9.13 -16.45 -20.79
C GLU A 193 -8.69 -17.22 -22.04
N LYS A 194 -7.40 -17.17 -22.37
CA LYS A 194 -6.85 -17.81 -23.58
C LYS A 194 -6.51 -19.29 -23.39
N TYR A 195 -6.02 -19.68 -22.20
CA TYR A 195 -5.44 -21.01 -21.94
C TYR A 195 -6.03 -21.77 -20.74
N GLY A 196 -7.02 -21.23 -20.05
CA GLY A 196 -7.81 -21.90 -19.02
C GLY A 196 -7.38 -21.63 -17.58
N SER A 197 -6.15 -21.94 -17.15
CA SER A 197 -5.70 -21.76 -15.76
C SER A 197 -4.40 -20.96 -15.65
N ALA A 198 -4.35 -20.00 -14.72
CA ALA A 198 -3.18 -19.15 -14.44
C ALA A 198 -2.62 -19.33 -13.02
N GLU A 199 -2.98 -20.40 -12.29
CA GLU A 199 -2.61 -20.61 -10.88
C GLU A 199 -1.11 -20.79 -10.67
N HIS A 200 -0.37 -21.23 -11.70
CA HIS A 200 1.09 -21.42 -11.64
C HIS A 200 1.87 -20.10 -11.69
N LEU A 201 1.28 -19.02 -12.19
CA LEU A 201 1.91 -17.69 -12.24
C LEU A 201 1.96 -17.06 -10.85
N LYS A 202 3.10 -16.44 -10.47
CA LYS A 202 3.41 -16.10 -9.05
C LYS A 202 3.91 -14.67 -8.82
N ASP A 203 3.86 -13.77 -9.79
CA ASP A 203 4.33 -12.37 -9.68
C ASP A 203 5.81 -12.28 -9.28
N CYS A 204 6.68 -12.71 -10.19
CA CYS A 204 8.13 -12.81 -9.94
C CYS A 204 8.78 -11.43 -9.75
N GLU A 205 8.39 -10.43 -10.53
CA GLU A 205 8.97 -9.08 -10.43
C GLU A 205 8.77 -8.50 -9.04
N TYR A 206 7.54 -8.53 -8.55
CA TYR A 206 7.23 -8.11 -7.20
C TYR A 206 8.04 -8.87 -6.12
N ARG A 207 8.22 -10.19 -6.28
CA ARG A 207 9.01 -11.00 -5.34
C ARG A 207 10.47 -10.62 -5.31
N SER A 208 11.04 -10.27 -6.47
CA SER A 208 12.44 -9.86 -6.60
C SER A 208 12.68 -8.48 -6.01
N ILE A 209 11.81 -7.52 -6.31
CA ILE A 209 11.82 -6.18 -5.72
C ILE A 209 11.73 -6.28 -4.19
N ARG A 210 10.81 -7.10 -3.69
CA ARG A 210 10.64 -7.31 -2.26
C ARG A 210 11.86 -7.92 -1.60
N LEU A 211 12.46 -8.94 -2.22
CA LEU A 211 13.69 -9.56 -1.69
C LEU A 211 14.80 -8.52 -1.57
N ALA A 212 15.05 -7.75 -2.63
CA ALA A 212 16.06 -6.69 -2.63
C ALA A 212 15.81 -5.67 -1.52
N ARG A 213 14.60 -5.12 -1.45
CA ARG A 213 14.22 -4.11 -0.44
C ARG A 213 14.40 -4.63 0.99
N SER A 214 13.97 -5.87 1.27
CA SER A 214 14.06 -6.47 2.61
C SER A 214 15.50 -6.73 3.02
N GLU A 215 16.31 -7.30 2.15
CA GLU A 215 17.72 -7.61 2.42
C GLU A 215 18.52 -6.33 2.71
N ILE A 216 18.34 -5.30 1.89
CA ILE A 216 19.06 -4.03 2.02
C ILE A 216 18.63 -3.27 3.29
N ASN A 217 17.33 -3.24 3.61
CA ASN A 217 16.84 -2.62 4.86
C ASN A 217 17.37 -3.33 6.11
N MET A 218 17.39 -4.67 6.10
CA MET A 218 17.94 -5.45 7.21
C MET A 218 19.44 -5.21 7.41
N ALA A 219 20.21 -5.03 6.32
CA ALA A 219 21.64 -4.73 6.41
C ALA A 219 21.92 -3.45 7.19
N TYR A 220 21.19 -2.37 6.90
CA TYR A 220 21.30 -1.10 7.64
C TYR A 220 21.06 -1.28 9.14
N ARG A 221 19.98 -1.99 9.51
CA ARG A 221 19.61 -2.20 10.93
C ARG A 221 20.56 -3.13 11.66
N THR A 222 21.09 -4.13 10.97
CA THR A 222 22.10 -5.03 11.54
C THR A 222 23.40 -4.28 11.79
N ALA A 223 23.86 -3.46 10.83
CA ALA A 223 25.03 -2.62 11.00
C ALA A 223 24.89 -1.69 12.23
N GLU A 224 23.73 -1.06 12.39
CA GLU A 224 23.44 -0.22 13.56
C GLU A 224 23.52 -1.00 14.88
N ASN A 225 22.94 -2.22 14.94
CA ASN A 225 23.02 -3.07 16.12
C ASN A 225 24.48 -3.45 16.46
N GLU A 226 25.26 -3.87 15.44
CA GLU A 226 26.66 -4.26 15.64
C GLU A 226 27.52 -3.08 16.14
N ARG A 227 27.28 -1.88 15.59
CA ARG A 227 27.99 -0.67 16.06
C ARG A 227 27.65 -0.30 17.49
N TRP A 228 26.37 -0.37 17.88
CA TRP A 228 25.97 -0.06 19.26
C TRP A 228 26.53 -1.06 20.27
N LYS A 229 26.69 -2.33 19.92
CA LYS A 229 27.35 -3.33 20.76
C LYS A 229 28.81 -2.95 21.08
N GLN A 230 29.50 -2.31 20.13
CA GLN A 230 30.91 -1.89 20.28
C GLN A 230 31.07 -0.55 20.96
N MET A 231 30.05 0.30 20.99
CA MET A 231 30.10 1.61 21.61
C MET A 231 29.88 1.48 23.12
N ASP A 232 30.95 1.52 23.91
CA ASP A 232 30.88 1.37 25.38
C ASP A 232 30.08 2.48 26.07
N PHE A 233 29.95 3.63 25.43
CA PHE A 233 29.10 4.70 25.92
C PHE A 233 27.61 4.47 25.65
N VAL A 234 27.25 3.51 24.78
CA VAL A 234 25.86 3.03 24.59
C VAL A 234 25.63 1.90 25.58
N VAL A 235 24.71 2.09 26.52
CA VAL A 235 24.46 1.18 27.64
C VAL A 235 23.08 0.47 27.53
N GLY A 236 22.38 0.72 26.47
CA GLY A 236 21.08 0.17 26.12
C GLY A 236 20.43 1.03 25.06
N TYR A 237 19.18 0.75 24.75
CA TYR A 237 18.38 1.61 23.88
C TYR A 237 16.91 1.57 24.30
N GLU A 238 16.21 2.63 23.98
CA GLU A 238 14.78 2.75 24.21
C GLU A 238 14.05 2.58 22.88
N ILE A 239 13.15 1.61 22.82
CA ILE A 239 12.22 1.46 21.68
C ILE A 239 11.06 2.40 21.94
N LYS A 240 10.93 3.42 21.08
CA LYS A 240 9.85 4.39 21.12
C LYS A 240 8.85 4.15 20.02
N ARG A 241 7.61 4.41 20.36
CA ARG A 241 6.54 4.54 19.40
C ARG A 241 6.68 5.86 18.62
N SER A 242 6.02 5.95 17.48
CA SER A 242 6.06 7.14 16.62
C SER A 242 5.34 8.39 17.19
N GLY A 243 5.08 8.46 18.52
CA GLY A 243 4.51 9.65 19.19
C GLY A 243 3.04 9.91 18.88
N ARG A 244 2.18 8.89 18.94
CA ARG A 244 0.77 8.93 18.52
C ARG A 244 -0.19 9.11 19.69
N GLU A 245 -1.31 9.77 19.42
CA GLU A 245 -2.48 9.76 20.33
C GLU A 245 -3.13 8.37 20.45
N PHE A 246 -2.90 7.46 19.47
CA PHE A 246 -3.49 6.12 19.42
C PHE A 246 -2.44 5.02 19.49
N PRO A 247 -2.25 4.39 20.66
CA PRO A 247 -1.23 3.36 20.86
C PRO A 247 -1.61 2.00 20.28
N CYS A 248 -0.63 1.33 19.65
CA CYS A 248 -0.67 -0.11 19.46
C CYS A 248 -0.39 -0.80 20.79
N THR A 249 -1.32 -1.60 21.30
CA THR A 249 -1.17 -2.25 22.62
C THR A 249 0.05 -3.17 22.72
N VAL A 250 0.44 -3.89 21.63
CA VAL A 250 1.69 -4.68 21.60
C VAL A 250 2.90 -3.76 21.58
N CYS A 251 2.95 -2.78 20.66
CA CYS A 251 4.07 -1.84 20.64
C CYS A 251 4.14 -1.01 21.92
N GLU A 252 3.04 -0.80 22.61
CA GLU A 252 2.99 -0.13 23.91
C GLU A 252 3.49 -1.04 25.03
N SER A 253 3.03 -2.28 25.07
CA SER A 253 3.52 -3.27 26.03
C SER A 253 4.98 -3.67 25.81
N LEU A 254 5.46 -3.62 24.56
CA LEU A 254 6.83 -3.92 24.20
C LEU A 254 7.71 -2.66 24.00
N ALA A 255 7.15 -1.44 24.10
CA ALA A 255 7.96 -0.22 24.17
C ALA A 255 8.69 -0.19 25.52
N GLY A 256 9.91 0.33 25.51
CA GLY A 256 10.70 0.43 26.74
C GLY A 256 12.19 0.37 26.49
N LYS A 257 12.93 0.20 27.57
CA LYS A 257 14.38 0.15 27.54
C LYS A 257 14.86 -1.29 27.43
N TYR A 258 15.78 -1.53 26.50
CA TYR A 258 16.32 -2.85 26.20
C TYR A 258 17.84 -2.86 26.33
N PRO A 259 18.44 -4.00 26.72
CA PRO A 259 19.88 -4.15 26.73
C PRO A 259 20.48 -3.94 25.35
N LYS A 260 21.73 -3.48 25.26
CA LYS A 260 22.38 -3.22 23.97
C LYS A 260 22.62 -4.45 23.11
N ASP A 261 22.65 -5.63 23.71
CA ASP A 261 22.78 -6.94 23.07
C ASP A 261 21.45 -7.53 22.59
N PHE A 262 20.29 -6.98 22.98
CA PHE A 262 19.01 -7.35 22.43
C PHE A 262 18.94 -6.88 20.96
N THR A 263 18.78 -7.82 20.03
CA THR A 263 18.67 -7.51 18.60
C THR A 263 17.24 -7.17 18.23
N TRP A 264 17.00 -5.95 17.75
CA TRP A 264 15.68 -5.50 17.36
C TRP A 264 15.65 -4.95 15.94
N VAL A 265 14.80 -5.55 15.09
CA VAL A 265 14.53 -5.15 13.70
C VAL A 265 13.07 -4.78 13.46
N GLY A 266 12.21 -4.93 14.48
CA GLY A 266 10.76 -4.70 14.48
C GLY A 266 10.05 -5.73 15.35
N TRP A 267 8.77 -5.45 15.77
CA TRP A 267 8.03 -6.33 16.68
C TRP A 267 7.19 -7.37 15.92
N HIS A 268 6.32 -6.94 15.05
CA HIS A 268 5.35 -7.80 14.38
C HIS A 268 4.88 -7.17 13.08
N PRO A 269 4.40 -7.97 12.13
CA PRO A 269 3.60 -7.45 11.02
C PRO A 269 2.26 -6.95 11.59
N ASN A 270 1.93 -5.71 11.29
CA ASN A 270 0.63 -5.10 11.59
C ASN A 270 -0.05 -4.88 10.24
N CYS A 271 -0.54 -5.97 9.62
CA CYS A 271 -0.69 -6.03 8.19
C CYS A 271 -2.09 -6.48 7.77
N TYR A 272 -2.44 -6.08 6.55
CA TYR A 272 -3.61 -6.50 5.79
C TYR A 272 -3.25 -7.65 4.84
N SER A 273 -4.25 -8.42 4.43
CA SER A 273 -4.12 -9.43 3.37
C SER A 273 -3.76 -8.80 2.01
N ASP A 274 -3.21 -9.58 1.11
CA ASP A 274 -2.73 -9.15 -0.21
C ASP A 274 -3.82 -8.68 -1.19
N ASP A 275 -5.07 -9.03 -0.92
CA ASP A 275 -6.27 -8.60 -1.64
C ASP A 275 -6.90 -7.31 -1.06
N SER A 276 -6.23 -6.66 -0.11
CA SER A 276 -6.65 -5.36 0.43
C SER A 276 -6.07 -4.22 -0.40
N GLU A 277 -6.87 -3.17 -0.57
CA GLU A 277 -6.52 -1.97 -1.33
C GLU A 277 -6.55 -0.74 -0.43
N VAL A 278 -5.81 0.28 -0.80
CA VAL A 278 -5.78 1.59 -0.14
C VAL A 278 -6.14 2.68 -1.13
N LEU A 279 -6.87 3.70 -0.68
CA LEU A 279 -7.22 4.83 -1.53
C LEU A 279 -6.05 5.80 -1.64
N THR A 280 -5.56 5.96 -2.88
CA THR A 280 -4.53 6.93 -3.25
C THR A 280 -5.12 8.11 -4.02
N ASN A 281 -4.36 9.20 -4.14
CA ASN A 281 -4.75 10.35 -4.98
C ASN A 281 -4.88 9.99 -6.48
N ARG A 282 -4.49 8.78 -6.87
CA ARG A 282 -4.60 8.23 -8.23
C ARG A 282 -5.61 7.07 -8.33
N GLY A 283 -6.45 6.88 -7.31
CA GLY A 283 -7.48 5.83 -7.23
C GLY A 283 -7.12 4.72 -6.25
N TRP A 284 -7.92 3.67 -6.25
CA TRP A 284 -7.69 2.50 -5.41
C TRP A 284 -6.52 1.67 -5.95
N LYS A 285 -5.63 1.26 -5.08
CA LYS A 285 -4.50 0.39 -5.40
C LYS A 285 -4.33 -0.70 -4.36
N LEU A 286 -3.98 -1.89 -4.80
CA LEU A 286 -3.47 -2.91 -3.88
C LEU A 286 -2.23 -2.36 -3.17
N PHE A 287 -1.99 -2.77 -1.94
CA PHE A 287 -0.83 -2.30 -1.17
C PHE A 287 0.50 -2.52 -1.90
N LYS A 288 0.59 -3.59 -2.70
CA LYS A 288 1.77 -3.90 -3.50
C LYS A 288 2.00 -2.90 -4.65
N ASP A 289 0.93 -2.30 -5.16
CA ASP A 289 0.94 -1.42 -6.34
C ASP A 289 0.98 0.07 -5.98
N VAL A 290 1.14 0.39 -4.68
CA VAL A 290 1.30 1.78 -4.21
C VAL A 290 2.70 2.27 -4.55
N PHE A 291 2.81 3.38 -5.26
CA PHE A 291 4.08 4.05 -5.55
C PHE A 291 4.47 5.02 -4.43
N ASP A 292 5.75 5.41 -4.40
CA ASP A 292 6.26 6.31 -3.34
C ASP A 292 5.75 7.74 -3.45
N ASP A 293 5.34 8.15 -4.64
CA ASP A 293 4.72 9.44 -4.94
C ASP A 293 3.18 9.40 -4.89
N ASP A 294 2.58 8.27 -4.48
CA ASP A 294 1.17 8.22 -4.16
C ASP A 294 0.91 8.88 -2.79
N LEU A 295 -0.03 9.79 -2.77
CA LEU A 295 -0.61 10.28 -1.52
C LEU A 295 -1.72 9.33 -1.08
N ILE A 296 -1.75 9.00 0.19
CA ILE A 296 -2.72 8.07 0.79
C ILE A 296 -3.80 8.88 1.50
N LEU A 297 -5.07 8.52 1.28
CA LEU A 297 -6.15 9.14 2.02
C LEU A 297 -6.12 8.67 3.48
N SER A 298 -5.86 9.61 4.38
CA SER A 298 -5.72 9.41 5.81
C SER A 298 -6.82 10.15 6.58
N LEU A 299 -7.15 9.66 7.76
CA LEU A 299 -8.12 10.31 8.66
C LEU A 299 -7.37 10.97 9.82
N ASN A 300 -7.61 12.24 10.03
CA ASN A 300 -7.22 12.91 11.27
C ASN A 300 -8.10 12.40 12.42
N PRO A 301 -7.52 11.75 13.44
CA PRO A 301 -8.32 11.10 14.48
C PRO A 301 -9.02 12.08 15.43
N THR A 302 -8.57 13.33 15.49
CA THR A 302 -9.09 14.34 16.43
C THR A 302 -10.36 14.98 15.89
N ASN A 303 -10.33 15.47 14.65
CA ASN A 303 -11.43 16.18 14.02
C ASN A 303 -12.16 15.36 12.94
N ARG A 304 -11.67 14.14 12.62
CA ARG A 304 -12.20 13.21 11.63
C ARG A 304 -12.19 13.74 10.19
N THR A 305 -11.32 14.71 9.88
CA THR A 305 -11.14 15.22 8.52
C THR A 305 -10.27 14.29 7.69
N PRO A 306 -10.59 14.06 6.40
CA PRO A 306 -9.75 13.32 5.49
C PRO A 306 -8.59 14.20 5.02
N GLU A 307 -7.39 13.64 4.98
CA GLU A 307 -6.16 14.34 4.56
C GLU A 307 -5.35 13.44 3.63
N TRP A 308 -4.79 14.01 2.57
CA TRP A 308 -3.81 13.33 1.71
C TRP A 308 -2.44 13.39 2.36
N VAL A 309 -1.83 12.23 2.58
CA VAL A 309 -0.58 12.07 3.36
C VAL A 309 0.40 11.19 2.61
N GLU A 310 1.68 11.55 2.63
CA GLU A 310 2.75 10.73 2.08
C GLU A 310 2.94 9.43 2.86
N SER A 311 3.26 8.36 2.14
CA SER A 311 3.73 7.14 2.75
C SER A 311 5.25 7.19 2.92
N THR A 312 5.74 6.92 4.14
CA THR A 312 7.17 6.99 4.46
C THR A 312 7.83 5.62 4.45
N ASN A 313 7.07 4.55 4.41
CA ASN A 313 7.57 3.17 4.32
C ASN A 313 6.47 2.23 3.89
N ARG A 314 6.85 1.25 3.07
CA ARG A 314 6.00 0.10 2.72
C ARG A 314 6.54 -1.15 3.40
N GLN A 315 5.64 -1.93 3.97
CA GLN A 315 5.95 -3.17 4.66
C GLN A 315 5.26 -4.32 3.94
N CYS A 316 6.00 -5.39 3.75
CA CYS A 316 5.49 -6.63 3.19
C CYS A 316 6.18 -7.80 3.87
N TYR A 317 5.40 -8.75 4.35
CA TYR A 317 5.90 -9.93 5.04
C TYR A 317 5.24 -11.18 4.49
N ARG A 318 6.01 -12.26 4.33
CA ARG A 318 5.44 -13.59 4.18
C ARG A 318 4.83 -14.00 5.52
N TYR A 319 3.55 -14.29 5.51
CA TYR A 319 2.80 -14.67 6.69
C TYR A 319 2.17 -16.07 6.47
N ASN A 320 2.42 -16.96 7.38
CA ASN A 320 1.76 -18.26 7.44
C ASN A 320 1.25 -18.43 8.87
N GLY A 321 -0.06 -18.30 9.05
CA GLY A 321 -0.67 -18.34 10.37
C GLY A 321 -2.12 -17.88 10.35
N ASP A 322 -2.69 -17.75 11.53
CA ASP A 322 -4.08 -17.37 11.67
C ASP A 322 -4.26 -15.85 11.52
N MET A 323 -5.17 -15.43 10.66
CA MET A 323 -5.67 -14.07 10.53
C MET A 323 -7.09 -13.95 11.11
N ILE A 324 -7.48 -12.71 11.44
CA ILE A 324 -8.82 -12.44 11.93
C ILE A 324 -9.62 -11.78 10.81
N HIS A 325 -10.72 -12.38 10.45
CA HIS A 325 -11.66 -11.91 9.45
C HIS A 325 -12.88 -11.28 10.13
N PHE A 326 -13.08 -10.00 9.88
CA PHE A 326 -14.29 -9.26 10.26
C PHE A 326 -15.13 -9.01 9.03
N PHE A 327 -16.36 -9.52 9.02
CA PHE A 327 -17.19 -9.40 7.83
C PHE A 327 -18.69 -9.29 8.12
N ASN A 328 -19.39 -8.65 7.20
CA ASN A 328 -20.84 -8.66 7.04
C ASN A 328 -21.20 -8.21 5.61
N LYS A 329 -22.48 -7.95 5.34
CA LYS A 329 -22.92 -7.44 4.03
C LYS A 329 -22.24 -6.14 3.59
N SER A 330 -21.67 -5.35 4.53
CA SER A 330 -21.10 -4.02 4.27
C SER A 330 -19.69 -3.81 4.84
N LEU A 331 -19.05 -4.84 5.37
CA LEU A 331 -17.70 -4.83 5.93
C LEU A 331 -16.97 -6.09 5.50
N ASP A 332 -15.71 -5.97 5.12
CA ASP A 332 -14.79 -7.08 4.88
C ASP A 332 -13.38 -6.64 5.24
N CYS A 333 -12.79 -7.26 6.25
CA CYS A 333 -11.48 -6.88 6.77
C CYS A 333 -10.74 -8.13 7.27
N LEU A 334 -9.66 -8.51 6.59
CA LEU A 334 -8.81 -9.64 6.95
C LEU A 334 -7.43 -9.13 7.36
N VAL A 335 -7.10 -9.33 8.62
CA VAL A 335 -5.90 -8.72 9.23
C VAL A 335 -5.20 -9.68 10.18
N THR A 336 -3.92 -9.43 10.43
CA THR A 336 -3.17 -10.17 11.47
C THR A 336 -3.77 -9.94 12.85
N PRO A 337 -3.65 -10.91 13.79
CA PRO A 337 -4.28 -10.82 15.12
C PRO A 337 -3.87 -9.59 15.93
N GLU A 338 -2.66 -9.09 15.71
CA GLU A 338 -2.08 -7.92 16.37
C GLU A 338 -2.42 -6.60 15.65
N HIS A 339 -3.09 -6.66 14.50
CA HIS A 339 -3.46 -5.47 13.75
C HIS A 339 -4.35 -4.53 14.59
N ASN A 340 -4.09 -3.23 14.49
CA ASN A 340 -4.86 -2.22 15.22
C ASN A 340 -6.14 -1.86 14.48
N MET A 341 -7.26 -2.32 15.02
CA MET A 341 -8.59 -1.99 14.50
C MET A 341 -8.99 -0.58 14.92
N VAL A 342 -9.36 0.25 13.96
CA VAL A 342 -9.88 1.62 14.20
C VAL A 342 -11.38 1.54 14.41
N TYR A 343 -11.88 2.15 15.50
CA TYR A 343 -13.30 2.15 15.81
C TYR A 343 -13.75 3.44 16.50
N LEU A 344 -15.02 3.77 16.34
CA LEU A 344 -15.69 4.82 17.09
C LEU A 344 -16.12 4.23 18.43
N ASN A 345 -15.57 4.75 19.52
CA ASN A 345 -15.85 4.25 20.86
C ASN A 345 -17.30 4.53 21.27
N LYS A 346 -17.96 3.55 21.86
CA LYS A 346 -19.38 3.63 22.22
C LYS A 346 -19.67 4.65 23.32
N ASN A 347 -18.71 4.89 24.23
CA ASN A 347 -18.94 5.67 25.44
C ASN A 347 -18.71 7.18 25.23
N ASP A 348 -17.67 7.55 24.46
CA ASP A 348 -17.24 8.94 24.30
C ASP A 348 -17.26 9.44 22.85
N GLY A 349 -17.66 8.59 21.88
CA GLY A 349 -17.74 8.95 20.47
C GLY A 349 -16.39 9.27 19.80
N ARG A 350 -15.26 8.99 20.44
CA ARG A 350 -13.94 9.27 19.91
C ARG A 350 -13.40 8.09 19.07
N ILE A 351 -12.55 8.40 18.12
CA ILE A 351 -11.80 7.39 17.39
C ILE A 351 -10.79 6.75 18.36
N LYS A 352 -10.84 5.43 18.49
CA LYS A 352 -9.91 4.62 19.26
C LYS A 352 -9.43 3.42 18.46
N ASN A 353 -8.42 2.74 18.97
CA ASN A 353 -7.97 1.48 18.40
C ASN A 353 -7.75 0.42 19.48
N CYS A 354 -7.77 -0.84 19.06
CA CYS A 354 -7.31 -1.98 19.84
C CYS A 354 -6.89 -3.10 18.88
N GLN A 355 -6.22 -4.13 19.39
CA GLN A 355 -5.84 -5.25 18.55
C GLN A 355 -7.06 -6.00 18.01
N ALA A 356 -6.93 -6.55 16.79
CA ALA A 356 -7.98 -7.32 16.15
C ALA A 356 -8.44 -8.50 17.01
N LYS A 357 -7.50 -9.19 17.67
CA LYS A 357 -7.86 -10.30 18.61
C LYS A 357 -8.73 -9.84 19.77
N GLU A 358 -8.57 -8.60 20.23
CA GLU A 358 -9.28 -8.02 21.38
C GLU A 358 -10.54 -7.23 21.00
N TYR A 359 -10.71 -6.94 19.70
CA TYR A 359 -11.83 -6.13 19.25
C TYR A 359 -13.14 -6.92 19.32
N THR A 360 -14.13 -6.32 19.99
CA THR A 360 -15.47 -6.88 20.17
C THR A 360 -16.55 -5.82 19.91
N LYS A 361 -17.77 -6.26 19.65
CA LYS A 361 -18.93 -5.37 19.45
C LYS A 361 -19.20 -4.43 20.64
N GLY A 362 -18.78 -4.80 21.85
CA GLY A 362 -18.95 -4.01 23.06
C GLY A 362 -18.04 -2.76 23.13
N LYS A 363 -16.90 -2.76 22.42
CA LYS A 363 -15.96 -1.63 22.43
C LYS A 363 -16.44 -0.44 21.59
N GLY A 364 -17.10 -0.70 20.46
CA GLY A 364 -17.55 0.35 19.55
C GLY A 364 -17.88 -0.16 18.16
N ALA A 365 -18.01 0.77 17.20
CA ALA A 365 -18.36 0.50 15.82
C ALA A 365 -17.17 0.74 14.87
N PHE A 366 -17.01 -0.06 13.83
CA PHE A 366 -16.14 0.33 12.71
C PHE A 366 -16.59 1.67 12.17
N TYR A 367 -15.65 2.63 12.07
CA TYR A 367 -15.89 3.92 11.46
C TYR A 367 -15.53 3.88 9.99
N ARG A 368 -16.36 4.52 9.13
CA ARG A 368 -16.23 4.43 7.67
C ARG A 368 -16.55 5.73 6.94
N GLY A 369 -16.90 6.78 7.69
CA GLY A 369 -17.17 8.13 7.19
C GLY A 369 -16.02 9.09 7.46
N CYS A 370 -16.22 10.36 7.15
CA CYS A 370 -15.34 11.45 7.56
C CYS A 370 -16.14 12.73 7.76
N GLU A 371 -15.53 13.72 8.38
CA GLU A 371 -15.99 15.11 8.41
C GLU A 371 -15.18 15.87 7.36
N TYR A 372 -15.84 16.47 6.37
CA TYR A 372 -15.17 17.21 5.31
C TYR A 372 -15.81 18.58 5.13
N GLU A 373 -14.98 19.61 5.19
CA GLU A 373 -15.37 21.00 4.98
C GLU A 373 -14.41 21.62 3.99
N SER A 374 -14.95 22.39 3.07
CA SER A 374 -14.19 23.19 2.09
C SER A 374 -15.06 24.36 1.64
N GLU A 375 -14.44 25.45 1.27
CA GLU A 375 -15.14 26.63 0.77
C GLU A 375 -15.64 26.41 -0.66
N ASP A 376 -16.68 27.14 -1.03
CA ASP A 376 -17.20 27.18 -2.39
C ASP A 376 -16.19 27.82 -3.33
N VAL A 377 -15.90 27.16 -4.44
CA VAL A 377 -15.14 27.72 -5.54
C VAL A 377 -16.07 28.52 -6.43
N ALA A 378 -15.70 29.75 -6.75
CA ALA A 378 -16.58 30.64 -7.52
C ALA A 378 -16.61 30.33 -9.02
N PHE A 379 -15.42 30.10 -9.62
CA PHE A 379 -15.28 29.90 -11.05
C PHE A 379 -14.21 28.88 -11.41
N TYR A 380 -14.36 28.25 -12.57
CA TYR A 380 -13.35 27.43 -13.23
C TYR A 380 -13.01 28.05 -14.58
N GLU A 381 -11.73 28.09 -14.95
CA GLU A 381 -11.28 28.69 -16.19
C GLU A 381 -10.68 27.63 -17.11
N ILE A 382 -11.19 27.56 -18.33
CA ILE A 382 -10.68 26.73 -19.41
C ILE A 382 -10.22 27.64 -20.53
N ASP A 383 -8.90 27.80 -20.72
CA ASP A 383 -8.31 28.83 -21.56
C ASP A 383 -8.87 30.24 -21.16
N ASN A 384 -9.62 30.88 -22.03
CA ASN A 384 -10.25 32.18 -21.75
C ASN A 384 -11.74 32.09 -21.40
N ILE A 385 -12.27 30.89 -21.19
CA ILE A 385 -13.69 30.67 -20.86
C ILE A 385 -13.84 30.51 -19.35
N LYS A 386 -14.46 31.51 -18.72
CA LYS A 386 -14.73 31.51 -17.29
C LYS A 386 -16.14 30.95 -17.01
N ILE A 387 -16.20 29.81 -16.37
CA ILE A 387 -17.45 29.09 -16.08
C ILE A 387 -17.72 29.18 -14.59
N PRO A 388 -18.94 29.56 -14.14
CA PRO A 388 -19.33 29.42 -12.72
C PRO A 388 -19.10 27.99 -12.25
N PHE A 389 -18.46 27.80 -11.09
CA PHE A 389 -17.99 26.48 -10.70
C PHE A 389 -19.11 25.48 -10.47
N ASP A 390 -20.24 25.91 -9.98
CA ASP A 390 -21.45 25.06 -9.85
C ASP A 390 -21.88 24.50 -11.22
N LEU A 391 -21.84 25.33 -12.23
CA LEU A 391 -22.19 24.96 -13.60
C LEU A 391 -21.11 24.05 -14.22
N PHE A 392 -19.84 24.29 -13.90
CA PHE A 392 -18.76 23.38 -14.26
C PHE A 392 -18.92 22.00 -13.63
N CYS A 393 -19.28 21.92 -12.34
CA CYS A 393 -19.57 20.65 -11.66
C CYS A 393 -20.74 19.93 -12.32
N GLU A 394 -21.83 20.65 -12.63
CA GLU A 394 -23.01 20.08 -13.29
C GLU A 394 -22.64 19.54 -14.67
N PHE A 395 -21.98 20.34 -15.51
CA PHE A 395 -21.54 19.96 -16.85
C PHE A 395 -20.60 18.74 -16.84
N MET A 396 -19.58 18.76 -15.97
CA MET A 396 -18.64 17.65 -15.86
C MET A 396 -19.32 16.35 -15.38
N GLY A 397 -20.34 16.45 -14.53
CA GLY A 397 -21.14 15.30 -14.14
C GLY A 397 -21.82 14.63 -15.34
N TYR A 398 -22.44 15.40 -16.20
CA TYR A 398 -23.07 14.89 -17.43
C TYR A 398 -22.04 14.37 -18.44
N TRP A 399 -20.93 15.13 -18.65
CA TRP A 399 -19.96 14.75 -19.67
C TRP A 399 -19.11 13.54 -19.25
N LEU A 400 -18.73 13.45 -18.00
CA LEU A 400 -17.92 12.31 -17.51
C LEU A 400 -18.71 11.00 -17.53
N SER A 401 -20.03 11.04 -17.42
CA SER A 401 -20.87 9.88 -17.64
C SER A 401 -21.01 9.56 -19.15
N ASP A 402 -21.81 10.30 -19.87
CA ASP A 402 -22.21 9.98 -21.24
C ASP A 402 -21.54 10.83 -22.34
N GLY A 403 -20.50 11.58 -21.96
CA GLY A 403 -19.85 12.51 -22.89
C GLY A 403 -18.76 11.89 -23.75
N SER A 404 -18.57 12.48 -24.92
CA SER A 404 -17.47 12.20 -25.85
C SER A 404 -17.01 13.48 -26.55
N THR A 405 -15.91 13.39 -27.31
CA THR A 405 -15.40 14.51 -28.12
C THR A 405 -15.35 14.08 -29.60
N MET A 406 -15.71 14.99 -30.49
CA MET A 406 -15.77 14.74 -31.93
C MET A 406 -15.00 15.81 -32.70
N GLY A 407 -14.30 15.42 -33.75
CA GLY A 407 -13.55 16.34 -34.61
C GLY A 407 -12.60 17.28 -33.83
N ASN A 408 -12.53 18.53 -34.27
CA ASN A 408 -11.62 19.55 -33.68
C ASN A 408 -12.27 20.44 -32.63
N ALA A 409 -13.59 20.48 -32.54
CA ALA A 409 -14.33 21.37 -31.65
C ALA A 409 -15.60 20.72 -31.04
N GLY A 410 -16.00 19.57 -31.47
CA GLY A 410 -17.27 18.94 -31.04
C GLY A 410 -17.17 18.38 -29.62
N VAL A 411 -18.14 18.74 -28.79
CA VAL A 411 -18.43 18.18 -27.48
C VAL A 411 -19.82 17.57 -27.52
N VAL A 412 -19.91 16.29 -27.18
CA VAL A 412 -21.13 15.51 -27.33
C VAL A 412 -21.49 14.86 -26.00
N ILE A 413 -22.77 14.84 -25.65
CA ILE A 413 -23.34 14.10 -24.51
C ILE A 413 -24.49 13.24 -25.03
N SER A 414 -24.35 11.93 -24.91
CA SER A 414 -25.31 10.95 -25.46
C SER A 414 -26.50 10.80 -24.53
N GLN A 415 -27.62 11.44 -24.89
CA GLN A 415 -28.89 11.34 -24.17
C GLN A 415 -30.04 11.38 -25.17
N GLN A 416 -30.85 10.31 -25.23
CA GLN A 416 -31.94 10.18 -26.16
C GLN A 416 -33.07 11.17 -25.83
N GLU A 417 -33.89 11.45 -26.85
CA GLU A 417 -35.10 12.24 -26.67
C GLU A 417 -36.04 11.53 -25.68
N GLY A 418 -36.52 12.29 -24.66
CA GLY A 418 -37.35 11.76 -23.57
C GLY A 418 -36.57 11.30 -22.34
N GLU A 419 -35.21 11.23 -22.37
CA GLU A 419 -34.43 10.90 -21.18
C GLU A 419 -34.44 12.06 -20.16
N PRO A 420 -34.51 11.75 -18.85
CA PRO A 420 -34.69 12.77 -17.78
C PRO A 420 -33.57 13.80 -17.71
N ALA A 421 -32.35 13.45 -18.11
CA ALA A 421 -31.19 14.33 -18.05
C ALA A 421 -31.10 15.33 -19.20
N ARG A 422 -31.77 15.02 -20.36
CA ARG A 422 -31.59 15.75 -21.62
C ARG A 422 -31.89 17.26 -21.51
N ASP A 423 -33.06 17.63 -20.97
CA ASP A 423 -33.43 19.04 -20.85
C ASP A 423 -32.49 19.81 -19.89
N ARG A 424 -32.00 19.15 -18.88
CA ARG A 424 -31.01 19.74 -17.93
C ARG A 424 -29.65 19.94 -18.63
N ILE A 425 -29.20 19.00 -19.45
CA ILE A 425 -27.98 19.12 -20.26
C ILE A 425 -28.09 20.31 -21.22
N VAL A 426 -29.22 20.42 -21.95
CA VAL A 426 -29.50 21.53 -22.88
C VAL A 426 -29.43 22.88 -22.11
N ASN A 427 -30.08 22.96 -20.96
CA ASN A 427 -30.04 24.17 -20.14
C ASN A 427 -28.63 24.47 -19.58
N CYS A 428 -27.90 23.44 -19.18
CA CYS A 428 -26.52 23.57 -18.70
C CYS A 428 -25.62 24.15 -19.81
N VAL A 429 -25.67 23.60 -21.01
CA VAL A 429 -24.91 24.06 -22.20
C VAL A 429 -25.23 25.53 -22.53
N LYS A 430 -26.50 25.92 -22.51
CA LYS A 430 -26.93 27.32 -22.72
C LYS A 430 -26.38 28.26 -21.65
N ARG A 431 -26.43 27.85 -20.39
CA ARG A 431 -25.92 28.64 -19.26
C ARG A 431 -24.41 28.79 -19.27
N ILE A 432 -23.66 27.85 -19.86
CA ILE A 432 -22.20 27.99 -20.10
C ILE A 432 -21.94 29.02 -21.22
N GLY A 433 -22.93 29.30 -22.07
CA GLY A 433 -22.84 30.29 -23.17
C GLY A 433 -22.70 29.65 -24.56
N PHE A 434 -23.09 28.39 -24.73
CA PHE A 434 -23.09 27.72 -26.05
C PHE A 434 -24.49 27.39 -26.51
N GLU A 435 -24.69 27.39 -27.86
CA GLU A 435 -25.93 26.93 -28.46
C GLU A 435 -25.86 25.41 -28.66
N PRO A 436 -26.77 24.64 -28.06
CA PRO A 436 -26.80 23.19 -28.23
C PRO A 436 -27.42 22.79 -29.57
N HIS A 437 -26.76 21.84 -30.24
CA HIS A 437 -27.28 21.13 -31.40
C HIS A 437 -27.91 19.81 -30.92
N LEU A 438 -29.16 19.60 -31.30
CA LEU A 438 -29.96 18.47 -30.83
C LEU A 438 -30.24 17.49 -31.99
N ASP A 439 -29.91 16.22 -31.75
CA ASP A 439 -30.49 15.15 -32.56
C ASP A 439 -31.25 14.16 -31.67
N LYS A 440 -31.77 13.06 -32.22
CA LYS A 440 -32.57 12.10 -31.43
C LYS A 440 -31.79 11.38 -30.32
N GLN A 441 -30.48 11.29 -30.44
CA GLN A 441 -29.64 10.46 -29.56
C GLN A 441 -28.70 11.26 -28.69
N GLU A 442 -28.40 12.53 -29.05
CA GLU A 442 -27.35 13.29 -28.37
C GLU A 442 -27.63 14.80 -28.32
N VAL A 443 -26.94 15.46 -27.40
CA VAL A 443 -26.82 16.91 -27.28
C VAL A 443 -25.36 17.27 -27.57
N ALA A 444 -25.14 18.09 -28.60
CA ALA A 444 -23.79 18.50 -28.99
C ALA A 444 -23.65 20.02 -28.98
N PHE A 445 -22.44 20.51 -28.80
CA PHE A 445 -22.05 21.90 -29.03
C PHE A 445 -20.59 21.98 -29.48
N TYR A 446 -20.16 23.15 -29.95
CA TYR A 446 -18.83 23.31 -30.53
C TYR A 446 -17.99 24.33 -29.78
N SER A 447 -16.85 23.89 -29.24
CA SER A 447 -15.87 24.73 -28.56
C SER A 447 -14.51 24.04 -28.57
N THR A 448 -13.54 24.59 -29.29
CA THR A 448 -12.17 24.06 -29.35
C THR A 448 -11.49 24.04 -27.98
N PRO A 449 -11.55 25.11 -27.15
CA PRO A 449 -10.99 25.09 -25.81
C PRO A 449 -11.58 24.00 -24.92
N ILE A 450 -12.92 23.93 -24.82
CA ILE A 450 -13.58 22.93 -23.97
C ILE A 450 -13.29 21.52 -24.48
N ARG A 451 -13.38 21.28 -25.79
CA ARG A 451 -13.05 20.00 -26.40
C ARG A 451 -11.61 19.54 -26.10
N ASN A 452 -10.63 20.45 -26.19
CA ASN A 452 -9.23 20.15 -25.88
C ASN A 452 -9.03 19.83 -24.41
N TYR A 453 -9.65 20.57 -23.52
CA TYR A 453 -9.69 20.28 -22.10
C TYR A 453 -10.29 18.90 -21.82
N LEU A 454 -11.43 18.56 -22.41
CA LEU A 454 -12.12 17.29 -22.19
C LEU A 454 -11.34 16.08 -22.75
N LYS A 455 -10.54 16.27 -23.79
CA LYS A 455 -9.72 15.23 -24.39
C LYS A 455 -8.74 14.58 -23.40
N ILE A 456 -8.28 15.32 -22.38
CA ILE A 456 -7.34 14.81 -21.37
C ILE A 456 -7.93 13.67 -20.52
N PHE A 457 -9.26 13.59 -20.40
CA PHE A 457 -9.94 12.56 -19.61
C PHE A 457 -10.05 11.21 -20.33
N GLY A 458 -9.69 11.15 -21.61
CA GLY A 458 -9.68 9.91 -22.37
C GLY A 458 -11.06 9.38 -22.75
N LYS A 459 -11.10 8.09 -23.09
CA LYS A 459 -12.35 7.37 -23.43
C LYS A 459 -12.97 6.76 -22.16
N CYS A 460 -14.17 6.22 -22.27
CA CYS A 460 -14.99 5.72 -21.16
C CYS A 460 -14.24 4.94 -20.06
N SER A 461 -13.37 3.99 -20.43
CA SER A 461 -12.61 3.18 -19.47
C SER A 461 -11.42 3.91 -18.79
N HIS A 462 -11.08 5.12 -19.25
CA HIS A 462 -9.96 5.90 -18.74
C HIS A 462 -10.39 7.20 -18.07
N LYS A 463 -11.69 7.54 -18.10
CA LYS A 463 -12.22 8.76 -17.51
C LYS A 463 -11.92 8.84 -16.01
N PHE A 464 -11.74 10.05 -15.50
CA PHE A 464 -11.50 10.35 -14.08
C PHE A 464 -12.06 11.72 -13.72
N ILE A 465 -12.29 11.96 -12.42
CA ILE A 465 -12.83 13.24 -11.94
C ILE A 465 -11.69 14.25 -11.73
N PRO A 466 -11.79 15.47 -12.27
CA PRO A 466 -10.77 16.50 -12.06
C PRO A 466 -10.58 16.83 -10.57
N SER A 467 -9.33 17.10 -10.20
CA SER A 467 -8.96 17.45 -8.82
C SER A 467 -9.71 18.68 -8.29
N ALA A 468 -10.05 19.63 -9.17
CA ALA A 468 -10.86 20.79 -8.81
C ALA A 468 -12.21 20.38 -8.18
N ILE A 469 -12.90 19.40 -8.77
CA ILE A 469 -14.17 18.88 -8.24
C ILE A 469 -13.94 18.06 -6.98
N LYS A 470 -12.86 17.26 -6.93
CA LYS A 470 -12.54 16.46 -5.74
C LYS A 470 -12.21 17.29 -4.51
N ASN A 471 -11.75 18.52 -4.70
CA ASN A 471 -11.41 19.46 -3.62
C ASN A 471 -12.46 20.58 -3.40
N ALA A 472 -13.60 20.48 -4.07
CA ALA A 472 -14.70 21.44 -3.96
C ALA A 472 -15.46 21.30 -2.62
N SER A 473 -16.34 22.26 -2.33
CA SER A 473 -17.23 22.14 -1.17
C SER A 473 -18.19 20.95 -1.28
N VAL A 474 -18.68 20.46 -0.15
CA VAL A 474 -19.68 19.38 -0.09
C VAL A 474 -20.88 19.70 -0.99
N ARG A 475 -21.34 20.95 -1.00
CA ARG A 475 -22.45 21.43 -1.82
C ARG A 475 -22.12 21.23 -3.32
N GLN A 476 -20.94 21.64 -3.73
CA GLN A 476 -20.50 21.55 -5.15
C GLN A 476 -20.22 20.11 -5.57
N ILE A 477 -19.65 19.29 -4.70
CA ILE A 477 -19.52 17.84 -4.89
C ILE A 477 -20.91 17.21 -5.13
N ARG A 478 -21.91 17.61 -4.37
CA ARG A 478 -23.30 17.13 -4.56
C ARG A 478 -23.91 17.53 -5.89
N ILE A 479 -23.61 18.72 -6.42
CA ILE A 479 -24.04 19.13 -7.75
C ILE A 479 -23.47 18.16 -8.79
N PHE A 480 -22.18 17.87 -8.72
CA PHE A 480 -21.53 16.91 -9.61
C PHE A 480 -22.14 15.50 -9.51
N LEU A 481 -22.24 14.96 -8.28
CA LEU A 481 -22.78 13.62 -8.03
C LEU A 481 -24.24 13.48 -8.52
N ASN A 482 -25.05 14.52 -8.34
CA ASN A 482 -26.44 14.52 -8.82
C ASN A 482 -26.51 14.55 -10.36
N ALA A 483 -25.66 15.31 -11.03
CA ALA A 483 -25.60 15.36 -12.49
C ALA A 483 -25.10 14.01 -13.05
N PHE A 484 -24.05 13.44 -12.49
CA PHE A 484 -23.54 12.13 -12.89
C PHE A 484 -24.58 11.03 -12.71
N MET A 485 -25.30 11.02 -11.57
CA MET A 485 -26.35 10.04 -11.25
C MET A 485 -27.50 10.07 -12.25
N LEU A 486 -27.82 11.22 -12.80
CA LEU A 486 -28.92 11.35 -13.80
C LEU A 486 -28.62 10.66 -15.13
N CYS A 487 -27.33 10.47 -15.47
CA CYS A 487 -26.87 9.82 -16.70
C CYS A 487 -26.46 8.36 -16.44
N ASP A 488 -25.39 8.17 -15.64
CA ASP A 488 -24.82 6.86 -15.31
C ASP A 488 -25.15 6.43 -13.87
N GLY A 489 -26.37 6.66 -13.44
CA GLY A 489 -26.78 6.32 -12.09
C GLY A 489 -28.20 5.80 -11.99
N TYR A 490 -28.56 5.44 -10.79
CA TYR A 490 -29.87 4.96 -10.45
C TYR A 490 -30.27 5.46 -9.07
N ARG A 491 -31.48 6.01 -8.97
CA ARG A 491 -32.07 6.45 -7.72
C ARG A 491 -33.38 5.72 -7.49
N GLN A 492 -33.47 4.98 -6.42
CA GLN A 492 -34.68 4.29 -6.01
C GLN A 492 -35.15 4.76 -4.64
N PRO A 493 -36.44 5.11 -4.47
CA PRO A 493 -37.02 5.30 -3.15
C PRO A 493 -36.82 4.05 -2.29
N CYS A 494 -36.38 4.24 -1.06
CA CYS A 494 -36.18 3.11 -0.16
C CYS A 494 -37.50 2.43 0.15
N LYS A 495 -37.57 1.12 -0.11
CA LYS A 495 -38.73 0.31 0.26
C LYS A 495 -38.78 0.13 1.77
N SER A 496 -39.95 0.36 2.39
CA SER A 496 -40.17 -0.12 3.75
C SER A 496 -40.05 -1.65 3.78
N PHE A 497 -39.41 -2.20 4.79
CA PHE A 497 -39.43 -3.64 5.02
C PHE A 497 -39.92 -3.95 6.43
N VAL A 498 -40.65 -5.05 6.55
CA VAL A 498 -41.14 -5.55 7.82
C VAL A 498 -40.09 -6.51 8.40
N GLY A 499 -39.54 -6.18 9.57
CA GLY A 499 -38.61 -7.03 10.28
C GLY A 499 -39.28 -8.28 10.86
N ASN A 500 -38.49 -9.26 11.31
CA ASN A 500 -38.95 -10.56 11.83
C ASN A 500 -39.94 -10.49 13.02
N HIS A 501 -40.11 -9.32 13.61
CA HIS A 501 -41.06 -9.08 14.72
C HIS A 501 -42.21 -8.17 14.32
N GLY A 502 -42.52 -8.06 13.04
CA GLY A 502 -43.65 -7.23 12.56
C GLY A 502 -43.39 -5.71 12.60
N THR A 503 -42.22 -5.26 12.98
CA THR A 503 -41.90 -3.82 13.00
C THR A 503 -41.57 -3.35 11.58
N GLU A 504 -42.30 -2.37 11.10
CA GLU A 504 -42.02 -1.75 9.79
C GLU A 504 -40.87 -0.76 9.93
N PHE A 505 -39.80 -1.02 9.19
CA PHE A 505 -38.66 -0.11 9.07
C PHE A 505 -38.83 0.70 7.77
N LYS A 506 -39.07 1.98 7.91
CA LYS A 506 -39.05 2.96 6.83
C LYS A 506 -37.70 3.66 6.83
N SER A 507 -36.96 3.62 5.72
CA SER A 507 -35.82 4.51 5.51
C SER A 507 -36.34 5.76 4.78
N ASP A 508 -36.06 6.93 5.30
CA ASP A 508 -36.44 8.21 4.69
C ASP A 508 -35.46 8.62 3.55
N LYS A 509 -34.48 7.77 3.23
CA LYS A 509 -33.41 8.08 2.29
C LYS A 509 -33.43 7.13 1.10
N ASP A 510 -33.33 7.71 -0.09
CA ASP A 510 -33.27 6.97 -1.34
C ASP A 510 -32.00 6.12 -1.46
N GLU A 511 -32.08 5.00 -2.15
CA GLU A 511 -30.92 4.24 -2.59
C GLU A 511 -30.34 4.90 -3.84
N ILE A 512 -29.05 5.23 -3.82
CA ILE A 512 -28.33 5.87 -4.92
C ILE A 512 -27.18 4.95 -5.35
N LEU A 513 -27.12 4.65 -6.64
CA LEU A 513 -26.03 3.91 -7.28
C LEU A 513 -25.46 4.75 -8.43
N TYR A 514 -24.16 4.60 -8.63
CA TYR A 514 -23.41 5.16 -9.75
C TYR A 514 -22.76 4.02 -10.51
N PHE A 515 -22.72 4.10 -11.84
CA PHE A 515 -22.11 3.08 -12.68
C PHE A 515 -20.97 3.68 -13.50
N THR A 516 -19.92 2.93 -13.72
CA THR A 516 -18.83 3.32 -14.61
C THR A 516 -18.03 2.09 -15.03
N VAL A 517 -17.39 2.16 -16.21
CA VAL A 517 -16.44 1.15 -16.68
C VAL A 517 -14.99 1.57 -16.41
N SER A 518 -14.77 2.75 -15.84
CA SER A 518 -13.46 3.24 -15.42
C SER A 518 -13.20 2.92 -13.95
N GLU A 519 -12.18 2.12 -13.67
CA GLU A 519 -11.77 1.82 -12.31
C GLU A 519 -11.32 3.09 -11.55
N ARG A 520 -10.61 3.98 -12.25
CA ARG A 520 -10.19 5.27 -11.68
C ARG A 520 -11.39 6.15 -11.32
N MET A 521 -12.37 6.26 -12.22
CA MET A 521 -13.64 6.98 -11.96
C MET A 521 -14.36 6.39 -10.74
N ALA A 522 -14.39 5.07 -10.62
CA ALA A 522 -15.02 4.39 -9.49
C ALA A 522 -14.32 4.72 -8.15
N GLY A 523 -12.98 4.84 -8.15
CA GLY A 523 -12.21 5.34 -7.02
C GLY A 523 -12.54 6.78 -6.68
N ASP A 524 -12.56 7.66 -7.69
CA ASP A 524 -12.89 9.07 -7.53
C ASP A 524 -14.32 9.29 -6.99
N LEU A 525 -15.31 8.54 -7.52
CA LEU A 525 -16.68 8.55 -6.98
C LEU A 525 -16.74 8.12 -5.52
N SER A 526 -15.93 7.11 -5.14
CA SER A 526 -15.84 6.67 -3.74
C SER A 526 -15.30 7.77 -2.83
N GLU A 527 -14.31 8.53 -3.29
CA GLU A 527 -13.77 9.70 -2.57
C GLU A 527 -14.84 10.79 -2.40
N LEU A 528 -15.58 11.13 -3.47
CA LEU A 528 -16.62 12.15 -3.41
C LEU A 528 -17.78 11.75 -2.48
N ILE A 529 -18.21 10.49 -2.51
CA ILE A 529 -19.23 9.97 -1.61
C ILE A 529 -18.76 10.08 -0.16
N LEU A 530 -17.50 9.73 0.12
CA LEU A 530 -16.92 9.84 1.45
C LEU A 530 -16.90 11.29 1.93
N LYS A 531 -16.40 12.22 1.12
CA LYS A 531 -16.32 13.65 1.42
C LYS A 531 -17.71 14.29 1.59
N SER A 532 -18.72 13.72 0.96
CA SER A 532 -20.10 14.19 1.11
C SER A 532 -20.83 13.64 2.36
N GLY A 533 -20.09 13.04 3.31
CA GLY A 533 -20.60 12.58 4.60
C GLY A 533 -21.25 11.20 4.58
N ASN A 534 -21.14 10.46 3.46
CA ASN A 534 -21.66 9.10 3.30
C ASN A 534 -20.50 8.11 3.11
N ARG A 535 -20.78 6.84 2.99
CA ARG A 535 -19.76 5.84 2.67
C ARG A 535 -20.04 5.16 1.33
N PRO A 536 -19.01 4.88 0.53
CA PRO A 536 -19.15 4.07 -0.65
C PRO A 536 -19.27 2.56 -0.27
N SER A 537 -20.05 1.84 -1.09
CA SER A 537 -20.03 0.39 -1.14
C SER A 537 -19.92 -0.01 -2.61
N PHE A 538 -19.07 -0.97 -2.92
CA PHE A 538 -18.55 -1.22 -4.25
C PHE A 538 -18.86 -2.64 -4.69
N SER A 539 -19.30 -2.82 -5.93
CA SER A 539 -19.39 -4.13 -6.57
C SER A 539 -18.91 -4.04 -8.02
N VAL A 540 -18.40 -5.15 -8.53
CA VAL A 540 -17.88 -5.26 -9.91
C VAL A 540 -18.63 -6.35 -10.62
N ASN A 541 -19.26 -6.00 -11.74
CA ASN A 541 -19.76 -6.96 -12.71
C ASN A 541 -18.67 -7.14 -13.77
N LYS A 542 -18.14 -8.35 -13.86
CA LYS A 542 -17.05 -8.66 -14.81
C LYS A 542 -17.56 -8.55 -16.26
N ALA A 543 -16.64 -8.16 -17.16
CA ALA A 543 -16.87 -8.21 -18.60
C ALA A 543 -17.34 -9.60 -19.00
N GLY A 544 -18.20 -9.69 -20.02
CA GLY A 544 -18.76 -10.95 -20.52
C GLY A 544 -20.23 -10.85 -20.86
N VAL A 545 -20.86 -12.01 -21.03
CA VAL A 545 -22.28 -12.13 -21.36
C VAL A 545 -23.08 -12.27 -20.06
N LEU A 546 -23.96 -11.30 -19.83
CA LEU A 546 -24.86 -11.27 -18.68
C LEU A 546 -26.28 -11.61 -19.12
N HIS A 547 -26.85 -12.68 -18.57
CA HIS A 547 -28.26 -13.04 -18.75
C HIS A 547 -29.09 -12.37 -17.65
N LYS A 548 -29.98 -11.45 -18.02
CA LYS A 548 -30.88 -10.81 -17.05
C LYS A 548 -32.06 -11.73 -16.74
N SER A 549 -32.66 -11.53 -15.58
CA SER A 549 -33.88 -12.26 -15.14
C SER A 549 -35.08 -12.10 -16.07
N ASN A 550 -35.14 -11.04 -16.89
CA ASN A 550 -36.15 -10.80 -17.89
C ASN A 550 -35.84 -11.47 -19.25
N GLY A 551 -34.81 -12.31 -19.33
CA GLY A 551 -34.39 -13.02 -20.55
C GLY A 551 -33.52 -12.20 -21.51
N SER A 552 -33.25 -10.92 -21.25
CA SER A 552 -32.35 -10.13 -22.09
C SER A 552 -30.88 -10.48 -21.83
N ILE A 553 -30.07 -10.45 -22.89
CA ILE A 553 -28.64 -10.71 -22.86
C ILE A 553 -27.89 -9.38 -23.04
N ILE A 554 -26.99 -9.07 -22.13
CA ILE A 554 -26.09 -7.93 -22.27
C ILE A 554 -24.66 -8.45 -22.41
N THR A 555 -24.00 -8.05 -23.48
CA THR A 555 -22.56 -8.29 -23.64
C THR A 555 -21.79 -7.03 -23.27
N SER A 556 -20.91 -7.11 -22.27
CA SER A 556 -20.04 -6.02 -21.87
C SER A 556 -18.59 -6.35 -22.20
N ASN A 557 -17.90 -5.43 -22.88
CA ASN A 557 -16.47 -5.54 -23.18
C ASN A 557 -15.57 -5.08 -22.04
N TYR A 558 -16.16 -4.47 -21.00
CA TYR A 558 -15.44 -3.91 -19.85
C TYR A 558 -16.10 -4.35 -18.55
N ASP A 559 -15.31 -4.46 -17.49
CA ASP A 559 -15.83 -4.56 -16.14
C ASP A 559 -16.69 -3.34 -15.82
N CYS A 560 -17.85 -3.55 -15.25
CA CYS A 560 -18.75 -2.48 -14.82
C CYS A 560 -18.70 -2.36 -13.30
N TYR A 561 -18.28 -1.22 -12.83
CA TYR A 561 -18.20 -0.86 -11.42
C TYR A 561 -19.51 -0.20 -10.99
N SER A 562 -20.10 -0.71 -9.92
CA SER A 562 -21.30 -0.18 -9.30
C SER A 562 -20.98 0.33 -7.91
N ILE A 563 -21.14 1.63 -7.68
CA ILE A 563 -20.84 2.28 -6.42
C ILE A 563 -22.16 2.73 -5.78
N ARG A 564 -22.47 2.13 -4.63
CA ARG A 564 -23.64 2.49 -3.84
C ARG A 564 -23.28 3.52 -2.80
N GLU A 565 -24.10 4.55 -2.70
CA GLU A 565 -24.02 5.53 -1.62
C GLU A 565 -24.78 5.02 -0.39
N CYS A 566 -24.09 4.89 0.74
CA CYS A 566 -24.64 4.38 1.99
C CYS A 566 -24.54 5.42 3.10
N TYR A 567 -25.66 5.69 3.76
CA TYR A 567 -25.78 6.73 4.78
C TYR A 567 -25.24 6.32 6.15
N SER A 568 -25.15 5.02 6.44
CA SER A 568 -24.59 4.52 7.70
C SER A 568 -23.07 4.50 7.65
N VAL A 569 -22.43 5.45 8.30
CA VAL A 569 -20.98 5.57 8.39
C VAL A 569 -20.35 4.73 9.50
N THR A 570 -21.15 3.96 10.24
CA THR A 570 -20.68 3.04 11.29
C THR A 570 -21.16 1.62 11.06
N SER A 571 -20.47 0.63 11.61
CA SER A 571 -20.91 -0.78 11.64
C SER A 571 -20.64 -1.40 13.00
N THR A 572 -21.71 -1.75 13.71
CA THR A 572 -21.66 -2.45 15.01
C THR A 572 -21.88 -3.94 14.86
N VAL A 573 -22.53 -4.38 13.78
CA VAL A 573 -22.84 -5.80 13.52
C VAL A 573 -21.81 -6.35 12.56
N PHE A 574 -21.06 -7.36 12.99
CA PHE A 574 -20.10 -8.11 12.18
C PHE A 574 -19.93 -9.52 12.70
N HIS A 575 -19.51 -10.40 11.81
CA HIS A 575 -18.97 -11.72 12.18
C HIS A 575 -17.46 -11.55 12.40
N LYS A 576 -16.92 -12.37 13.31
CA LYS A 576 -15.48 -12.44 13.58
C LYS A 576 -15.10 -13.90 13.60
N GLU A 577 -14.23 -14.28 12.71
CA GLU A 577 -13.71 -15.65 12.63
C GLU A 577 -12.18 -15.65 12.50
N ILE A 578 -11.58 -16.80 12.79
CA ILE A 578 -10.16 -17.05 12.60
C ILE A 578 -10.02 -17.85 11.31
N GLN A 579 -9.24 -17.32 10.37
CA GLN A 579 -8.95 -17.95 9.09
C GLN A 579 -7.45 -18.20 8.97
N HIS A 580 -7.06 -19.43 8.65
CA HIS A 580 -5.67 -19.73 8.34
C HIS A 580 -5.31 -19.04 6.99
N TYR A 581 -4.18 -18.35 6.98
CA TYR A 581 -3.70 -17.59 5.83
C TYR A 581 -2.24 -17.95 5.55
N ASP A 582 -1.96 -18.28 4.29
CA ASP A 582 -0.60 -18.53 3.80
C ASP A 582 -0.36 -17.64 2.57
N GLY A 583 0.15 -16.43 2.79
CA GLY A 583 0.29 -15.42 1.76
C GLY A 583 1.19 -14.27 2.21
N PHE A 584 1.08 -13.16 1.49
CA PHE A 584 1.74 -11.92 1.86
C PHE A 584 0.80 -11.00 2.60
N VAL A 585 1.32 -10.31 3.59
CA VAL A 585 0.61 -9.29 4.34
C VAL A 585 1.33 -7.97 4.22
N TYR A 586 0.58 -6.88 4.15
CA TYR A 586 1.06 -5.55 3.78
C TYR A 586 0.67 -4.49 4.79
N ASP A 587 1.50 -3.47 4.93
CA ASP A 587 1.19 -2.24 5.63
C ASP A 587 1.93 -1.05 4.99
N LEU A 588 1.40 0.16 5.19
CA LEU A 588 2.04 1.42 4.83
C LEU A 588 2.29 2.22 6.10
N THR A 589 3.45 2.85 6.20
CA THR A 589 3.68 3.85 7.24
C THR A 589 3.39 5.23 6.68
N LEU A 590 2.43 5.93 7.27
CA LEU A 590 2.10 7.30 6.89
C LEU A 590 2.94 8.31 7.68
N GLU A 591 3.18 9.48 7.11
CA GLU A 591 3.91 10.56 7.77
C GLU A 591 3.17 11.03 9.03
N LYS A 592 1.84 11.17 8.95
CA LYS A 592 0.97 11.61 10.05
C LYS A 592 -0.34 10.81 10.10
N ASN A 593 -1.13 10.99 11.16
CA ASN A 593 -2.45 10.40 11.45
C ASN A 593 -2.45 8.87 11.60
N HIS A 594 -1.69 8.16 10.74
CA HIS A 594 -1.55 6.70 10.77
C HIS A 594 -2.86 5.90 10.68
N ILE A 595 -3.85 6.46 10.03
CA ILE A 595 -5.13 5.85 9.69
C ILE A 595 -5.31 6.04 8.20
N MET A 596 -5.61 4.98 7.47
CA MET A 596 -5.75 4.99 6.01
C MET A 596 -7.08 4.39 5.59
N TYR A 597 -7.61 4.85 4.45
CA TYR A 597 -8.87 4.35 3.92
C TYR A 597 -8.62 3.10 3.11
N ILE A 598 -9.15 1.98 3.59
CA ILE A 598 -8.90 0.63 3.08
C ILE A 598 -10.17 0.10 2.43
N ARG A 599 -9.99 -0.71 1.38
CA ARG A 599 -11.06 -1.47 0.72
C ARG A 599 -10.65 -2.94 0.63
N ARG A 600 -11.58 -3.85 0.91
CA ARG A 600 -11.46 -5.26 0.60
C ARG A 600 -12.81 -5.77 0.10
N ASN A 601 -12.82 -6.52 -1.01
CA ASN A 601 -14.06 -6.99 -1.66
C ASN A 601 -15.11 -5.88 -1.82
N GLY A 602 -14.68 -4.68 -2.22
CA GLY A 602 -15.53 -3.51 -2.43
C GLY A 602 -16.08 -2.85 -1.17
N LYS A 603 -15.64 -3.22 0.04
CA LYS A 603 -16.15 -2.71 1.31
C LYS A 603 -15.10 -1.88 2.00
N CYS A 604 -15.41 -0.60 2.21
CA CYS A 604 -14.48 0.41 2.67
C CYS A 604 -14.58 0.66 4.17
N PHE A 605 -13.42 0.90 4.81
CA PHE A 605 -13.30 1.21 6.23
C PHE A 605 -11.99 1.93 6.53
N TRP A 606 -11.88 2.58 7.71
CA TRP A 606 -10.63 3.13 8.20
C TRP A 606 -9.83 2.08 8.96
N GLY A 607 -8.59 1.87 8.53
CA GLY A 607 -7.62 0.99 9.16
C GLY A 607 -6.38 1.75 9.62
N SER A 608 -5.63 1.20 10.58
CA SER A 608 -4.41 1.84 11.08
C SER A 608 -3.15 1.19 10.52
N ASN A 609 -2.03 1.88 10.72
CA ASN A 609 -0.69 1.35 10.54
C ASN A 609 0.14 1.49 11.83
N CYS A 610 1.33 0.88 11.89
CA CYS A 610 2.21 0.98 13.05
C CYS A 610 3.67 1.19 12.69
N ARG A 611 4.41 1.97 13.51
CA ARG A 611 5.86 2.08 13.45
C ARG A 611 6.48 2.35 14.82
N CYS A 612 7.59 1.64 15.09
CA CYS A 612 8.46 1.89 16.23
C CYS A 612 9.88 2.20 15.73
N TYR A 613 10.64 2.95 16.51
CA TYR A 613 12.05 3.26 16.28
C TYR A 613 12.82 3.16 17.61
N LYS A 614 14.14 3.01 17.54
CA LYS A 614 14.98 2.91 18.72
C LYS A 614 15.89 4.13 18.87
N ILE A 615 16.16 4.50 20.13
CA ILE A 615 17.05 5.60 20.51
C ILE A 615 18.09 5.04 21.47
N PRO A 616 19.40 5.29 21.26
CA PRO A 616 20.44 4.82 22.18
C PRO A 616 20.33 5.51 23.53
N ILE A 617 20.59 4.75 24.59
CA ILE A 617 20.76 5.23 25.96
C ILE A 617 22.26 5.33 26.21
N LEU A 618 22.69 6.50 26.59
CA LEU A 618 24.11 6.81 26.74
C LEU A 618 24.52 6.83 28.22
N LYS A 619 25.80 6.58 28.48
CA LYS A 619 26.45 6.90 29.77
C LYS A 619 26.28 8.39 30.07
N THR A 620 26.32 8.74 31.37
CA THR A 620 26.49 10.14 31.76
C THR A 620 27.88 10.61 31.41
N GLU A 621 28.12 11.93 31.46
CA GLU A 621 29.41 12.51 31.18
C GLU A 621 30.50 12.03 32.21
N GLU A 622 30.14 11.95 33.49
CA GLU A 622 31.04 11.48 34.57
C GLU A 622 31.39 9.99 34.38
N GLU A 623 30.41 9.15 34.01
CA GLU A 623 30.63 7.73 33.72
C GLU A 623 31.46 7.52 32.44
N PHE A 624 31.33 8.42 31.46
CA PHE A 624 32.16 8.42 30.26
C PHE A 624 33.61 8.76 30.63
N TRP A 625 33.83 9.76 31.50
CA TRP A 625 35.17 10.13 31.97
C TRP A 625 35.81 9.02 32.79
N ALA A 626 35.05 8.31 33.63
CA ALA A 626 35.54 7.14 34.36
C ALA A 626 35.95 6.01 33.40
N TRP A 627 35.13 5.74 32.39
CA TRP A 627 35.49 4.78 31.36
C TRP A 627 36.72 5.21 30.56
N ASP A 628 36.89 6.49 30.32
CA ASP A 628 38.03 7.07 29.62
C ASP A 628 39.31 7.21 30.52
N GLY A 629 39.23 6.82 31.77
CA GLY A 629 40.31 6.89 32.72
C GLY A 629 40.61 8.30 33.27
N ARG A 630 39.67 9.23 33.15
CA ARG A 630 39.79 10.64 33.60
C ARG A 630 39.04 10.93 34.91
N SER A 631 38.39 9.96 35.48
CA SER A 631 37.62 10.08 36.72
C SER A 631 37.66 8.78 37.52
N GLU A 632 37.59 8.84 38.84
CA GLU A 632 37.48 7.70 39.75
C GLU A 632 36.02 7.21 39.94
N ALA A 633 35.05 7.78 39.23
CA ALA A 633 33.66 7.37 39.30
C ALA A 633 33.47 5.90 38.85
N SER A 634 32.35 5.32 39.18
CA SER A 634 32.03 3.96 38.74
C SER A 634 31.99 3.85 37.21
N THR A 635 32.69 2.86 36.65
CA THR A 635 32.61 2.52 35.21
C THR A 635 31.29 1.86 34.83
N GLU A 636 30.52 1.34 35.80
CA GLU A 636 29.18 0.82 35.57
C GLU A 636 28.16 1.96 35.54
N SER A 637 27.46 2.11 34.39
CA SER A 637 26.52 3.21 34.21
C SER A 637 25.22 2.98 34.99
N VAL A 638 24.75 4.05 35.67
CA VAL A 638 23.39 4.08 36.27
C VAL A 638 22.28 3.95 35.23
N ASN A 639 22.59 4.30 33.98
CA ASN A 639 21.66 4.17 32.84
C ASN A 639 21.70 2.79 32.19
N LYS A 640 22.59 1.86 32.65
CA LYS A 640 22.75 0.54 32.05
C LYS A 640 21.45 -0.25 32.12
N VAL A 641 20.96 -0.66 30.95
CA VAL A 641 19.81 -1.52 30.88
C VAL A 641 20.30 -2.97 30.96
N LYS A 642 20.00 -3.63 32.08
CA LYS A 642 20.50 -4.99 32.39
C LYS A 642 19.62 -6.10 31.84
N ASP A 643 18.33 -5.81 31.63
CA ASP A 643 17.35 -6.81 31.22
C ASP A 643 16.24 -6.18 30.36
N VAL A 644 15.46 -7.03 29.70
CA VAL A 644 14.28 -6.62 28.93
C VAL A 644 13.17 -6.14 29.88
N PRO A 645 12.25 -5.27 29.41
CA PRO A 645 11.13 -4.81 30.23
C PRO A 645 10.27 -5.95 30.76
N ASP A 646 9.71 -5.80 31.98
CA ASP A 646 8.78 -6.80 32.55
C ASP A 646 7.55 -7.01 31.66
N SER A 647 7.13 -5.97 30.95
CA SER A 647 6.08 -6.06 29.94
C SER A 647 6.42 -7.00 28.78
N PHE A 648 7.70 -7.06 28.37
CA PHE A 648 8.19 -8.01 27.37
C PHE A 648 8.15 -9.45 27.92
N LYS A 649 8.64 -9.66 29.14
CA LYS A 649 8.62 -10.97 29.80
C LYS A 649 7.18 -11.49 29.91
N LYS A 650 6.28 -10.63 30.40
CA LYS A 650 4.83 -10.95 30.47
C LYS A 650 4.26 -11.28 29.09
N TRP A 651 4.59 -10.51 28.07
CA TRP A 651 4.11 -10.80 26.72
C TRP A 651 4.60 -12.17 26.21
N VAL A 652 5.85 -12.53 26.47
CA VAL A 652 6.41 -13.85 26.13
C VAL A 652 5.62 -14.97 26.83
N LEU A 653 5.38 -14.83 28.12
CA LEU A 653 4.58 -15.81 28.90
C LEU A 653 3.16 -15.94 28.38
N ASP A 654 2.48 -14.83 28.16
CA ASP A 654 1.09 -14.79 27.65
C ASP A 654 0.96 -15.39 26.23
N ASN A 655 2.04 -15.44 25.46
CA ASN A 655 2.07 -15.98 24.10
C ASN A 655 2.87 -17.29 23.95
N GLN A 656 3.24 -17.96 25.03
CA GLN A 656 4.11 -19.15 25.02
C GLN A 656 3.62 -20.22 24.04
N ARG A 657 2.32 -20.56 24.07
CA ARG A 657 1.73 -21.54 23.16
C ARG A 657 1.89 -21.16 21.68
N ARG A 658 1.79 -19.88 21.35
CA ARG A 658 1.99 -19.37 19.97
C ARG A 658 3.47 -19.45 19.58
N ILE A 659 4.37 -19.11 20.50
CA ILE A 659 5.82 -19.19 20.33
C ILE A 659 6.24 -20.62 20.05
N ASP A 660 5.74 -21.58 20.81
CA ASP A 660 6.05 -23.02 20.63
C ASP A 660 5.53 -23.55 19.31
N ASN A 661 4.33 -23.16 18.89
CA ASN A 661 3.79 -23.50 17.58
C ASN A 661 4.60 -22.87 16.45
N ALA A 662 5.03 -21.62 16.59
CA ALA A 662 5.87 -20.94 15.62
C ALA A 662 7.27 -21.57 15.52
N LYS A 663 7.86 -22.01 16.63
CA LYS A 663 9.11 -22.81 16.64
C LYS A 663 8.98 -24.08 15.83
N LYS A 664 7.91 -24.86 16.05
CA LYS A 664 7.65 -26.12 15.31
C LYS A 664 7.51 -25.92 13.81
N ARG A 665 7.01 -24.75 13.37
CA ARG A 665 6.76 -24.40 11.97
C ARG A 665 7.89 -23.58 11.33
N ASP A 666 8.98 -23.29 12.04
CA ASP A 666 10.06 -22.36 11.65
C ASP A 666 9.54 -20.97 11.19
N THR A 667 8.51 -20.48 11.87
CA THR A 667 7.87 -19.17 11.61
C THR A 667 8.05 -18.20 12.76
N LEU A 668 9.06 -18.41 13.62
CA LEU A 668 9.31 -17.57 14.78
C LEU A 668 9.66 -16.14 14.33
N PRO A 669 9.04 -15.09 14.90
CA PRO A 669 9.39 -13.70 14.61
C PRO A 669 10.88 -13.40 14.86
N TYR A 670 11.49 -12.56 14.04
CA TYR A 670 12.91 -12.22 14.13
C TYR A 670 13.34 -11.78 15.53
N PHE A 671 12.55 -10.93 16.19
CA PHE A 671 12.88 -10.44 17.53
C PHE A 671 12.89 -11.54 18.63
N LEU A 672 12.29 -12.70 18.38
CA LEU A 672 12.41 -13.86 19.24
C LEU A 672 13.53 -14.80 18.77
N LYS A 673 13.68 -14.97 17.44
CA LYS A 673 14.70 -15.82 16.84
C LYS A 673 16.11 -15.32 17.13
N ASP A 674 16.31 -14.00 17.07
CA ASP A 674 17.62 -13.36 17.26
C ASP A 674 17.96 -13.10 18.72
N ASN A 675 17.05 -13.39 19.66
CA ASN A 675 17.21 -13.14 21.09
C ASN A 675 16.87 -14.37 21.97
N PRO A 676 17.43 -15.54 21.70
CA PRO A 676 17.06 -16.77 22.42
C PRO A 676 17.43 -16.74 23.91
N SER A 677 18.43 -15.93 24.30
CA SER A 677 18.84 -15.76 25.70
C SER A 677 17.77 -15.11 26.58
N PHE A 678 16.95 -14.25 25.99
CA PHE A 678 15.87 -13.52 26.68
C PHE A 678 14.53 -14.28 26.70
N LEU A 679 14.47 -15.49 26.12
CA LEU A 679 13.29 -16.35 26.09
C LEU A 679 13.35 -17.46 27.15
N LYS A 680 14.43 -17.57 27.91
CA LYS A 680 14.57 -18.56 28.98
C LYS A 680 13.77 -18.11 30.19
N GLU A 681 12.91 -18.98 30.69
CA GLU A 681 12.24 -18.79 31.99
C GLU A 681 13.30 -18.62 33.08
N ASP A 682 13.30 -17.51 33.78
CA ASP A 682 13.90 -17.46 35.12
C ASP A 682 13.05 -18.39 36.02
N LYS A 683 13.55 -19.59 36.28
CA LYS A 683 12.93 -20.57 37.19
C LYS A 683 12.86 -20.10 38.65
N ASN A 684 13.14 -18.83 38.91
CA ASN A 684 13.23 -18.24 40.26
C ASN A 684 12.21 -17.11 40.50
N ILE A 685 10.98 -17.23 39.97
CA ILE A 685 9.87 -16.37 40.42
C ILE A 685 8.77 -17.30 40.95
N TYR A 686 8.99 -17.80 42.17
CA TYR A 686 7.96 -18.20 43.12
C TYR A 686 8.38 -17.75 44.51
#